data_92ceceddc6c0dbab30a9088b911216c4
#
_entry.id   92ceceddc6c0dbab30a9088b911216c4
#
_cell.length_a   1.000
_cell.length_b   1.000
_cell.length_c   1.000
_cell.angle_alpha   90.00
_cell.angle_beta   90.00
_cell.angle_gamma   90.00
#
_symmetry.space_group_name_H-M   'P 1'
#
loop_
_entity.id
_entity.type
_entity.pdbx_description
1 polymer ?
#
loop_
_entity_poly.entity_id
_entity_poly.type
_entity_poly.pdbx_seq_one_letter_code
_entity_poly.pdbx_strand_id
1 'polypeptide(L)'
;MEKTKTPAAKGLPAATPVSTTAVPIPANPPPLFRRIDWLTFAVTAFFVWLGYYLTLAPDLTLEDSGELAVGSFYAGIPHPPGYPVWTIYTWLWTVLVPFKNIAWRVALGEATAGAVACGLLGFLVSRGSSMMIEGIADLKNIDRRWENAICVVSGFVAGMLLGFNGYMWSQSVIVEVYSFSVLSLMGVLVCLLRWIYAPHQRRYLYWAFFIFGICFTNHQTLIVAAMGIEVAIAAADFKMGRNLFLWNTIAYVCGLILRQEKIAFSDTNPMVFVIFNVVGITSVVVYTWFASITKESFLEFCRDLALLAFFAMLCSVPGLGGFCFVLALAALAAVIKLGRDTRKQGFEWLVVAACGGLWIAGAAFYFYMPLAGMSTPPMQWGYPRTVEGFFHALTRGQYEKTNPTDFFGDPLRFFTQLQMFTEGVVEEFNWVYALLALLPFLYFRRMQKRERAWVIGITAIYLCLGVLLLILLNPPPDRQARGLIRVFFTASHVMVAMAVGYGLTLIAATLATHYATARRAAIMGGIVALDLAVFALAISAHAELGEGHGGDSASLFHFLRFVFVVLTSAAVVLIGFRLFFKPQEEGHDLHSLVGLGVIGIVCLLTSIQTFVSQLNGIDISTLTGFAKILCWLLAVICFYFAARPQRDRKSVV
;
A
#
# COMPACT_ATOMS: atom_id res chain seq x y z
N MET A 1 54.53 73.27 3.14
CA MET A 1 53.29 72.88 3.76
C MET A 1 52.21 72.82 2.70
N GLU A 2 52.11 71.74 2.07
CA GLU A 2 51.19 71.48 0.95
C GLU A 2 50.08 70.52 1.36
N LYS A 3 48.84 71.03 1.32
CA LYS A 3 47.65 70.26 1.72
C LYS A 3 47.19 69.39 0.52
N THR A 4 47.42 68.14 0.59
CA THR A 4 46.87 67.12 -0.31
C THR A 4 45.34 66.99 -0.16
N LYS A 5 44.60 67.29 -1.23
CA LYS A 5 43.15 67.07 -1.33
C LYS A 5 42.85 65.61 -1.65
N THR A 6 42.05 64.98 -0.81
CA THR A 6 41.48 63.66 -1.01
C THR A 6 40.39 63.68 -2.09
N PRO A 7 40.34 62.76 -3.07
CA PRO A 7 39.26 62.75 -4.07
C PRO A 7 37.97 62.17 -3.51
N ALA A 8 36.84 62.82 -3.84
CA ALA A 8 35.50 62.41 -3.50
C ALA A 8 35.11 61.04 -4.11
N ALA A 9 34.57 60.16 -3.30
CA ALA A 9 34.01 58.88 -3.74
C ALA A 9 32.83 59.10 -4.68
N LYS A 10 32.92 58.52 -5.89
CA LYS A 10 31.81 58.42 -6.82
C LYS A 10 30.74 57.52 -6.25
N GLY A 11 29.52 58.04 -6.08
CA GLY A 11 28.35 57.29 -5.64
C GLY A 11 28.02 56.13 -6.58
N LEU A 12 27.83 54.95 -5.99
CA LEU A 12 27.27 53.79 -6.66
C LEU A 12 25.84 54.11 -7.14
N PRO A 13 25.45 53.70 -8.36
CA PRO A 13 24.09 53.87 -8.84
C PRO A 13 23.13 53.10 -7.95
N ALA A 14 22.03 53.75 -7.55
CA ALA A 14 20.96 53.14 -6.79
C ALA A 14 20.41 51.89 -7.49
N ALA A 15 20.39 50.77 -6.81
CA ALA A 15 19.79 49.53 -7.31
C ALA A 15 18.32 49.81 -7.61
N THR A 16 17.95 49.66 -8.87
CA THR A 16 16.54 49.63 -9.29
C THR A 16 15.80 48.53 -8.54
N PRO A 17 14.64 48.81 -7.94
CA PRO A 17 13.86 47.78 -7.29
C PRO A 17 13.46 46.73 -8.34
N VAL A 18 13.94 45.50 -8.18
CA VAL A 18 13.46 44.34 -8.95
C VAL A 18 12.00 44.18 -8.63
N SER A 19 11.13 44.58 -9.54
CA SER A 19 9.70 44.27 -9.49
C SER A 19 9.56 42.76 -9.48
N THR A 20 9.33 42.21 -8.30
CA THR A 20 8.83 40.84 -8.15
C THR A 20 7.39 40.82 -8.67
N THR A 21 7.25 40.71 -9.98
CA THR A 21 5.97 40.31 -10.58
C THR A 21 5.63 38.94 -9.98
N ALA A 22 4.75 38.95 -8.99
CA ALA A 22 4.15 37.73 -8.45
C ALA A 22 3.55 36.96 -9.64
N VAL A 23 4.13 35.81 -9.95
CA VAL A 23 3.58 34.92 -10.96
C VAL A 23 2.11 34.68 -10.58
N PRO A 24 1.14 35.01 -11.45
CA PRO A 24 -0.27 34.83 -11.12
C PRO A 24 -0.50 33.38 -10.71
N ILE A 25 -0.95 33.16 -9.49
CA ILE A 25 -1.38 31.81 -9.06
C ILE A 25 -2.51 31.43 -9.98
N PRO A 26 -2.41 30.33 -10.76
CA PRO A 26 -3.48 29.94 -11.66
C PRO A 26 -4.77 29.78 -10.84
N ALA A 27 -5.85 30.37 -11.31
CA ALA A 27 -7.15 30.42 -10.62
C ALA A 27 -7.67 29.01 -10.25
N ASN A 28 -7.21 27.97 -10.97
CA ASN A 28 -7.45 26.57 -10.67
C ASN A 28 -6.12 25.80 -10.72
N PRO A 29 -5.54 25.41 -9.59
CA PRO A 29 -4.37 24.54 -9.60
C PRO A 29 -4.71 23.22 -10.31
N PRO A 30 -3.78 22.68 -11.12
CA PRO A 30 -4.03 21.42 -11.84
C PRO A 30 -4.39 20.31 -10.85
N PRO A 31 -5.32 19.41 -11.23
CA PRO A 31 -5.71 18.31 -10.37
C PRO A 31 -4.49 17.42 -10.06
N LEU A 32 -4.41 16.91 -8.82
CA LEU A 32 -3.29 16.04 -8.41
C LEU A 32 -3.17 14.84 -9.33
N PHE A 33 -4.28 14.17 -9.58
CA PHE A 33 -4.34 12.99 -10.44
C PHE A 33 -4.58 13.41 -11.89
N ARG A 34 -3.74 12.86 -12.78
CA ARG A 34 -3.73 13.17 -14.21
C ARG A 34 -4.64 12.20 -14.98
N ARG A 35 -4.96 12.53 -16.21
CA ARG A 35 -5.75 11.63 -17.09
C ARG A 35 -5.07 10.28 -17.30
N ILE A 36 -3.75 10.25 -17.36
CA ILE A 36 -2.98 9.01 -17.51
C ILE A 36 -3.07 8.10 -16.27
N ASP A 37 -3.19 8.69 -15.08
CA ASP A 37 -3.34 7.91 -13.84
C ASP A 37 -4.70 7.19 -13.85
N TRP A 38 -5.78 7.87 -14.32
CA TRP A 38 -7.09 7.25 -14.53
C TRP A 38 -7.07 6.18 -15.63
N LEU A 39 -6.28 6.38 -16.70
CA LEU A 39 -6.08 5.36 -17.73
C LEU A 39 -5.41 4.12 -17.11
N THR A 40 -4.36 4.32 -16.31
CA THR A 40 -3.68 3.22 -15.59
C THR A 40 -4.66 2.47 -14.69
N PHE A 41 -5.50 3.20 -13.93
CA PHE A 41 -6.57 2.60 -13.14
C PHE A 41 -7.48 1.71 -13.99
N ALA A 42 -8.05 2.28 -15.05
CA ALA A 42 -9.06 1.59 -15.86
C ALA A 42 -8.51 0.36 -16.55
N VAL A 43 -7.31 0.46 -17.14
CA VAL A 43 -6.66 -0.65 -17.84
C VAL A 43 -6.29 -1.75 -16.86
N THR A 44 -5.69 -1.42 -15.72
CA THR A 44 -5.33 -2.40 -14.69
C THR A 44 -6.57 -3.10 -14.12
N ALA A 45 -7.58 -2.33 -13.72
CA ALA A 45 -8.83 -2.89 -13.19
C ALA A 45 -9.52 -3.81 -14.20
N PHE A 46 -9.54 -3.42 -15.47
CA PHE A 46 -10.15 -4.23 -16.53
C PHE A 46 -9.45 -5.59 -16.70
N PHE A 47 -8.12 -5.62 -16.80
CA PHE A 47 -7.40 -6.87 -17.02
C PHE A 47 -7.44 -7.79 -15.79
N VAL A 48 -7.34 -7.23 -14.59
CA VAL A 48 -7.50 -8.02 -13.35
C VAL A 48 -8.94 -8.54 -13.25
N TRP A 49 -9.95 -7.71 -13.51
CA TRP A 49 -11.35 -8.12 -13.49
C TRP A 49 -11.63 -9.23 -14.51
N LEU A 50 -11.07 -9.12 -15.71
CA LEU A 50 -11.22 -10.15 -16.74
C LEU A 50 -10.62 -11.49 -16.28
N GLY A 51 -9.42 -11.47 -15.69
CA GLY A 51 -8.77 -12.66 -15.13
C GLY A 51 -9.62 -13.30 -14.03
N TYR A 52 -10.13 -12.50 -13.09
CA TYR A 52 -10.99 -12.97 -12.00
C TYR A 52 -12.33 -13.50 -12.52
N TYR A 53 -12.97 -12.82 -13.48
CA TYR A 53 -14.23 -13.27 -14.08
C TYR A 53 -14.09 -14.62 -14.76
N LEU A 54 -13.01 -14.85 -15.48
CA LEU A 54 -12.74 -16.11 -16.18
C LEU A 54 -12.44 -17.28 -15.24
N THR A 55 -12.02 -16.98 -14.00
CA THR A 55 -11.66 -17.99 -12.99
C THR A 55 -12.59 -17.97 -11.78
N LEU A 56 -13.73 -17.28 -11.91
CA LEU A 56 -14.71 -17.14 -10.85
C LEU A 56 -15.28 -18.49 -10.45
N ALA A 57 -15.33 -18.80 -9.17
CA ALA A 57 -15.93 -20.03 -8.66
C ALA A 57 -17.39 -20.16 -9.13
N PRO A 58 -17.77 -21.30 -9.71
CA PRO A 58 -19.12 -21.48 -10.27
C PRO A 58 -20.19 -21.59 -9.18
N ASP A 59 -19.82 -21.96 -7.96
CA ASP A 59 -20.68 -22.18 -6.80
C ASP A 59 -19.90 -22.00 -5.48
N LEU A 60 -20.47 -22.44 -4.38
CA LEU A 60 -19.81 -22.45 -3.08
C LEU A 60 -18.48 -23.19 -3.13
N THR A 61 -17.51 -22.65 -2.42
CA THR A 61 -16.18 -23.24 -2.25
C THR A 61 -15.98 -23.68 -0.80
N LEU A 62 -14.76 -24.09 -0.47
CA LEU A 62 -14.34 -24.34 0.90
C LEU A 62 -14.25 -23.04 1.72
N GLU A 63 -13.80 -23.14 2.95
CA GLU A 63 -13.69 -22.04 3.91
C GLU A 63 -15.08 -21.52 4.33
N ASP A 64 -15.24 -20.22 4.54
CA ASP A 64 -16.48 -19.62 5.07
C ASP A 64 -17.52 -19.29 3.99
N SER A 65 -17.29 -19.74 2.74
CA SER A 65 -18.10 -19.34 1.55
C SER A 65 -19.60 -19.58 1.74
N GLY A 66 -20.00 -20.71 2.34
CA GLY A 66 -21.40 -21.04 2.56
C GLY A 66 -22.07 -20.10 3.53
N GLU A 67 -21.43 -19.85 4.66
CA GLU A 67 -21.90 -18.93 5.68
C GLU A 67 -22.02 -17.51 5.15
N LEU A 68 -20.96 -17.03 4.51
CA LEU A 68 -20.87 -15.69 3.95
C LEU A 68 -21.91 -15.46 2.84
N ALA A 69 -22.18 -16.46 2.00
CA ALA A 69 -23.22 -16.38 0.96
C ALA A 69 -24.62 -16.28 1.58
N VAL A 70 -24.91 -17.03 2.65
CA VAL A 70 -26.19 -16.95 3.38
C VAL A 70 -26.31 -15.59 4.08
N GLY A 71 -25.24 -15.13 4.73
CA GLY A 71 -25.18 -13.81 5.35
C GLY A 71 -25.44 -12.69 4.35
N SER A 72 -24.86 -12.78 3.15
CA SER A 72 -25.08 -11.82 2.06
C SER A 72 -26.52 -11.82 1.57
N PHE A 73 -27.10 -13.00 1.29
CA PHE A 73 -28.44 -13.11 0.70
C PHE A 73 -29.54 -12.56 1.62
N TYR A 74 -29.47 -12.87 2.92
CA TYR A 74 -30.46 -12.45 3.91
C TYR A 74 -30.13 -11.11 4.58
N ALA A 75 -29.07 -10.41 4.16
CA ALA A 75 -28.53 -9.25 4.88
C ALA A 75 -28.36 -9.59 6.39
N GLY A 76 -27.82 -10.77 6.67
CA GLY A 76 -27.66 -11.33 8.00
C GLY A 76 -26.37 -10.89 8.69
N ILE A 77 -25.96 -11.65 9.69
CA ILE A 77 -24.76 -11.35 10.48
C ILE A 77 -23.89 -12.60 10.49
N PRO A 78 -22.83 -12.63 9.66
CA PRO A 78 -21.83 -13.70 9.66
C PRO A 78 -21.07 -13.77 10.99
N HIS A 79 -20.17 -14.76 11.11
CA HIS A 79 -19.32 -14.95 12.29
C HIS A 79 -18.61 -13.64 12.72
N PRO A 80 -18.30 -13.48 14.02
CA PRO A 80 -17.63 -12.28 14.53
C PRO A 80 -16.35 -11.92 13.76
N PRO A 81 -16.22 -10.66 13.34
CA PRO A 81 -16.95 -9.49 13.83
C PRO A 81 -18.20 -9.09 13.03
N GLY A 82 -18.77 -9.93 12.17
CA GLY A 82 -20.05 -9.71 11.52
C GLY A 82 -20.02 -8.90 10.21
N TYR A 83 -18.88 -8.37 9.80
CA TYR A 83 -18.59 -7.70 8.52
C TYR A 83 -19.68 -6.75 7.97
N PRO A 84 -20.15 -5.74 8.70
CA PRO A 84 -21.34 -4.96 8.37
C PRO A 84 -21.35 -4.36 6.96
N VAL A 85 -20.31 -3.62 6.58
CA VAL A 85 -20.28 -2.93 5.29
C VAL A 85 -20.07 -3.91 4.15
N TRP A 86 -19.27 -4.95 4.37
CA TRP A 86 -19.11 -6.04 3.42
C TRP A 86 -20.43 -6.77 3.16
N THR A 87 -21.21 -7.09 4.20
CA THR A 87 -22.50 -7.75 4.06
C THR A 87 -23.50 -6.89 3.26
N ILE A 88 -23.57 -5.57 3.52
CA ILE A 88 -24.39 -4.65 2.74
C ILE A 88 -23.95 -4.63 1.28
N TYR A 89 -22.63 -4.54 1.02
CA TYR A 89 -22.06 -4.54 -0.32
C TYR A 89 -22.42 -5.82 -1.08
N THR A 90 -22.20 -6.97 -0.50
CA THR A 90 -22.45 -8.27 -1.14
C THR A 90 -23.95 -8.55 -1.28
N TRP A 91 -24.79 -8.12 -0.33
CA TRP A 91 -26.23 -8.15 -0.46
C TRP A 91 -26.70 -7.41 -1.71
N LEU A 92 -26.15 -6.22 -1.99
CA LEU A 92 -26.48 -5.47 -3.22
C LEU A 92 -26.19 -6.30 -4.48
N TRP A 93 -25.12 -7.07 -4.54
CA TRP A 93 -24.81 -7.96 -5.66
C TRP A 93 -25.84 -9.08 -5.79
N THR A 94 -26.35 -9.63 -4.69
CA THR A 94 -27.39 -10.66 -4.75
C THR A 94 -28.71 -10.13 -5.31
N VAL A 95 -29.01 -8.84 -5.11
CA VAL A 95 -30.23 -8.18 -5.58
C VAL A 95 -30.10 -7.65 -7.01
N LEU A 96 -28.96 -7.01 -7.33
CA LEU A 96 -28.76 -6.32 -8.61
C LEU A 96 -28.46 -7.27 -9.77
N VAL A 97 -27.87 -8.44 -9.49
CA VAL A 97 -27.53 -9.45 -10.51
C VAL A 97 -28.60 -10.53 -10.53
N PRO A 98 -29.51 -10.58 -11.53
CA PRO A 98 -30.68 -11.46 -11.52
C PRO A 98 -30.44 -12.87 -12.09
N PHE A 99 -29.19 -13.27 -12.33
CA PHE A 99 -28.82 -14.54 -12.95
C PHE A 99 -27.73 -15.26 -12.17
N LYS A 100 -27.56 -16.57 -12.42
CA LYS A 100 -26.67 -17.47 -11.67
C LYS A 100 -27.11 -17.66 -10.22
N ASN A 101 -26.36 -18.51 -9.47
CA ASN A 101 -26.62 -18.77 -8.06
C ASN A 101 -26.10 -17.62 -7.16
N ILE A 102 -26.47 -17.64 -5.89
CA ILE A 102 -26.14 -16.59 -4.92
C ILE A 102 -24.63 -16.51 -4.70
N ALA A 103 -23.95 -17.66 -4.53
CA ALA A 103 -22.50 -17.68 -4.30
C ALA A 103 -21.73 -17.02 -5.45
N TRP A 104 -22.10 -17.34 -6.70
CA TRP A 104 -21.51 -16.72 -7.87
C TRP A 104 -21.70 -15.20 -7.93
N ARG A 105 -22.89 -14.69 -7.52
CA ARG A 105 -23.18 -13.25 -7.48
C ARG A 105 -22.30 -12.54 -6.46
N VAL A 106 -22.15 -13.12 -5.28
CA VAL A 106 -21.30 -12.58 -4.21
C VAL A 106 -19.84 -12.62 -4.65
N ALA A 107 -19.35 -13.75 -5.20
CA ALA A 107 -18.00 -13.89 -5.72
C ALA A 107 -17.71 -12.88 -6.85
N LEU A 108 -18.71 -12.57 -7.72
CA LEU A 108 -18.57 -11.50 -8.73
C LEU A 108 -18.38 -10.12 -8.08
N GLY A 109 -19.04 -9.87 -6.95
CA GLY A 109 -18.82 -8.68 -6.13
C GLY A 109 -17.37 -8.62 -5.62
N GLU A 110 -16.85 -9.72 -5.08
CA GLU A 110 -15.47 -9.81 -4.59
C GLU A 110 -14.45 -9.63 -5.73
N ALA A 111 -14.67 -10.26 -6.87
CA ALA A 111 -13.84 -10.06 -8.07
C ALA A 111 -13.80 -8.59 -8.51
N THR A 112 -14.95 -7.91 -8.44
CA THR A 112 -15.03 -6.49 -8.78
C THR A 112 -14.31 -5.63 -7.74
N ALA A 113 -14.49 -5.89 -6.45
CA ALA A 113 -13.78 -5.18 -5.38
C ALA A 113 -12.26 -5.36 -5.49
N GLY A 114 -11.80 -6.59 -5.72
CA GLY A 114 -10.38 -6.90 -5.90
C GLY A 114 -9.78 -6.23 -7.12
N ALA A 115 -10.48 -6.24 -8.25
CA ALA A 115 -10.02 -5.60 -9.48
C ALA A 115 -9.94 -4.06 -9.32
N VAL A 116 -10.93 -3.44 -8.67
CA VAL A 116 -10.90 -2.00 -8.36
C VAL A 116 -9.76 -1.67 -7.40
N ALA A 117 -9.48 -2.50 -6.40
CA ALA A 117 -8.35 -2.33 -5.50
C ALA A 117 -7.02 -2.34 -6.26
N CYS A 118 -6.82 -3.29 -7.17
CA CYS A 118 -5.62 -3.39 -8.01
C CYS A 118 -5.51 -2.19 -8.98
N GLY A 119 -6.63 -1.74 -9.53
CA GLY A 119 -6.69 -0.52 -10.34
C GLY A 119 -6.27 0.72 -9.54
N LEU A 120 -6.77 0.87 -8.29
CA LEU A 120 -6.36 1.95 -7.38
C LEU A 120 -4.88 1.88 -7.01
N LEU A 121 -4.30 0.68 -6.90
CA LEU A 121 -2.85 0.53 -6.73
C LEU A 121 -2.10 1.06 -7.95
N GLY A 122 -2.50 0.66 -9.16
CA GLY A 122 -1.92 1.19 -10.39
C GLY A 122 -2.02 2.72 -10.49
N PHE A 123 -3.17 3.28 -10.11
CA PHE A 123 -3.43 4.71 -10.03
C PHE A 123 -2.48 5.44 -9.05
N LEU A 124 -2.32 4.91 -7.83
CA LEU A 124 -1.43 5.47 -6.82
C LEU A 124 0.03 5.38 -7.24
N VAL A 125 0.44 4.25 -7.81
CA VAL A 125 1.82 4.06 -8.28
C VAL A 125 2.10 4.97 -9.46
N SER A 126 1.20 5.10 -10.44
CA SER A 126 1.37 6.02 -11.57
C SER A 126 1.59 7.47 -11.09
N ARG A 127 0.74 7.97 -10.17
CA ARG A 127 0.91 9.33 -9.64
C ARG A 127 2.14 9.46 -8.74
N GLY A 128 2.36 8.52 -7.84
CA GLY A 128 3.53 8.52 -6.94
C GLY A 128 4.85 8.46 -7.72
N SER A 129 4.89 7.73 -8.83
CA SER A 129 6.02 7.67 -9.77
C SER A 129 6.38 9.03 -10.34
N SER A 130 5.37 9.77 -10.84
CA SER A 130 5.58 11.15 -11.31
C SER A 130 6.12 12.05 -10.21
N MET A 131 5.56 11.94 -8.99
CA MET A 131 6.05 12.71 -7.84
C MET A 131 7.52 12.39 -7.53
N MET A 132 7.91 11.12 -7.56
CA MET A 132 9.30 10.70 -7.32
C MET A 132 10.25 11.25 -8.40
N ILE A 133 9.86 11.20 -9.67
CA ILE A 133 10.64 11.75 -10.78
C ILE A 133 10.79 13.27 -10.61
N GLU A 134 9.70 13.99 -10.36
CA GLU A 134 9.69 15.43 -10.11
C GLU A 134 10.49 15.82 -8.85
N GLY A 135 10.46 14.96 -7.83
CA GLY A 135 11.09 15.18 -6.53
C GLY A 135 12.59 14.90 -6.47
N ILE A 136 13.17 14.21 -7.47
CA ILE A 136 14.60 13.90 -7.53
C ILE A 136 15.27 14.79 -8.58
N ALA A 137 16.21 15.64 -8.13
CA ALA A 137 16.85 16.66 -8.98
C ALA A 137 17.45 16.11 -10.28
N ASP A 138 18.05 14.91 -10.20
CA ASP A 138 18.71 14.26 -11.33
C ASP A 138 17.71 13.70 -12.36
N LEU A 139 16.47 13.44 -11.96
CA LEU A 139 15.45 12.79 -12.80
C LEU A 139 14.41 13.75 -13.37
N LYS A 140 14.27 14.96 -12.83
CA LYS A 140 13.21 15.92 -13.19
C LYS A 140 13.23 16.43 -14.64
N ASN A 141 14.34 16.26 -15.36
CA ASN A 141 14.53 16.76 -16.72
C ASN A 141 14.10 15.73 -17.79
N ILE A 142 13.46 14.64 -17.42
CA ILE A 142 12.94 13.64 -18.35
C ILE A 142 11.82 14.25 -19.20
N ASP A 143 11.81 13.94 -20.52
CA ASP A 143 10.70 14.31 -21.40
C ASP A 143 9.37 13.82 -20.85
N ARG A 144 8.35 14.69 -20.89
CA ARG A 144 7.00 14.40 -20.35
C ARG A 144 6.35 13.16 -20.91
N ARG A 145 6.65 12.81 -22.16
CA ARG A 145 6.11 11.58 -22.79
C ARG A 145 6.70 10.33 -22.15
N TRP A 146 8.01 10.38 -21.88
CA TRP A 146 8.72 9.29 -21.20
C TRP A 146 8.30 9.16 -19.75
N GLU A 147 8.20 10.26 -19.04
CA GLU A 147 7.67 10.27 -17.69
C GLU A 147 6.29 9.61 -17.66
N ASN A 148 5.37 10.00 -18.55
CA ASN A 148 4.05 9.42 -18.63
C ASN A 148 4.07 7.92 -18.93
N ALA A 149 4.89 7.48 -19.88
CA ALA A 149 5.03 6.04 -20.21
C ALA A 149 5.57 5.25 -19.03
N ILE A 150 6.63 5.73 -18.37
CA ILE A 150 7.21 5.11 -17.18
C ILE A 150 6.17 4.99 -16.07
N CYS A 151 5.42 6.07 -15.79
CA CYS A 151 4.39 6.07 -14.75
C CYS A 151 3.28 5.06 -15.03
N VAL A 152 2.76 5.01 -16.26
CA VAL A 152 1.68 4.09 -16.66
C VAL A 152 2.15 2.64 -16.56
N VAL A 153 3.33 2.33 -17.11
CA VAL A 153 3.87 0.95 -17.08
C VAL A 153 4.14 0.49 -15.66
N SER A 154 4.81 1.32 -14.85
CA SER A 154 5.10 0.98 -13.46
C SER A 154 3.83 0.79 -12.61
N GLY A 155 2.82 1.65 -12.83
CA GLY A 155 1.52 1.52 -12.18
C GLY A 155 0.77 0.26 -12.61
N PHE A 156 0.74 -0.01 -13.90
CA PHE A 156 0.12 -1.22 -14.46
C PHE A 156 0.78 -2.49 -13.93
N VAL A 157 2.12 -2.57 -13.96
CA VAL A 157 2.86 -3.72 -13.43
C VAL A 157 2.59 -3.93 -11.95
N ALA A 158 2.61 -2.88 -11.14
CA ALA A 158 2.31 -2.99 -9.71
C ALA A 158 0.89 -3.52 -9.46
N GLY A 159 -0.11 -3.01 -10.19
CA GLY A 159 -1.48 -3.47 -10.05
C GLY A 159 -1.69 -4.91 -10.53
N MET A 160 -1.01 -5.32 -11.61
CA MET A 160 -1.04 -6.71 -12.10
C MET A 160 -0.33 -7.66 -11.14
N LEU A 161 0.79 -7.25 -10.53
CA LEU A 161 1.48 -8.05 -9.52
C LEU A 161 0.62 -8.32 -8.29
N LEU A 162 -0.15 -7.34 -7.84
CA LEU A 162 -1.11 -7.56 -6.76
C LEU A 162 -2.28 -8.43 -7.23
N GLY A 163 -2.85 -8.13 -8.40
CA GLY A 163 -4.05 -8.80 -8.90
C GLY A 163 -3.84 -10.29 -9.18
N PHE A 164 -2.67 -10.66 -9.65
CA PHE A 164 -2.30 -12.05 -9.92
C PHE A 164 -1.37 -12.65 -8.85
N ASN A 165 -1.27 -12.01 -7.69
CA ASN A 165 -0.70 -12.56 -6.48
C ASN A 165 -1.64 -13.64 -5.94
N GLY A 166 -1.11 -14.82 -5.57
CA GLY A 166 -1.91 -15.96 -5.14
C GLY A 166 -2.79 -15.66 -3.92
N TYR A 167 -2.33 -14.80 -2.99
CA TYR A 167 -3.12 -14.40 -1.83
C TYR A 167 -4.33 -13.54 -2.24
N MET A 168 -4.13 -12.58 -3.12
CA MET A 168 -5.22 -11.70 -3.57
C MET A 168 -6.18 -12.42 -4.52
N TRP A 169 -5.63 -13.19 -5.46
CA TRP A 169 -6.42 -13.88 -6.48
C TRP A 169 -7.35 -14.93 -5.88
N SER A 170 -6.78 -15.83 -5.04
CA SER A 170 -7.58 -16.90 -4.43
C SER A 170 -8.80 -16.37 -3.67
N GLN A 171 -8.65 -15.21 -3.01
CA GLN A 171 -9.69 -14.59 -2.21
C GLN A 171 -10.64 -13.69 -3.02
N SER A 172 -10.27 -13.35 -4.26
CA SER A 172 -11.10 -12.49 -5.13
C SER A 172 -12.04 -13.26 -6.03
N VAL A 173 -11.85 -14.57 -6.18
CA VAL A 173 -12.66 -15.41 -7.08
C VAL A 173 -13.65 -16.32 -6.37
N ILE A 174 -13.70 -16.23 -5.05
CA ILE A 174 -14.60 -16.98 -4.16
C ILE A 174 -15.40 -16.02 -3.27
N VAL A 175 -16.31 -16.56 -2.46
CA VAL A 175 -17.06 -15.78 -1.47
C VAL A 175 -16.20 -15.61 -0.21
N GLU A 176 -15.53 -14.45 -0.09
CA GLU A 176 -14.64 -14.11 1.01
C GLU A 176 -14.60 -12.59 1.27
N VAL A 177 -14.03 -12.17 2.42
CA VAL A 177 -14.06 -10.77 2.87
C VAL A 177 -12.81 -9.97 2.51
N TYR A 178 -11.73 -10.61 2.07
CA TYR A 178 -10.40 -9.99 1.97
C TYR A 178 -10.28 -8.99 0.83
N SER A 179 -10.89 -9.25 -0.32
CA SER A 179 -10.82 -8.35 -1.49
C SER A 179 -11.45 -6.99 -1.21
N PHE A 180 -12.61 -6.98 -0.57
CA PHE A 180 -13.28 -5.76 -0.17
C PHE A 180 -12.54 -5.03 0.95
N SER A 181 -11.87 -5.77 1.83
CA SER A 181 -11.01 -5.21 2.88
C SER A 181 -9.81 -4.48 2.28
N VAL A 182 -9.15 -5.07 1.28
CA VAL A 182 -8.05 -4.42 0.53
C VAL A 182 -8.56 -3.19 -0.20
N LEU A 183 -9.75 -3.25 -0.84
CA LEU A 183 -10.36 -2.09 -1.50
C LEU A 183 -10.55 -0.91 -0.53
N SER A 184 -11.06 -1.18 0.67
CA SER A 184 -11.26 -0.13 1.67
C SER A 184 -9.92 0.48 2.14
N LEU A 185 -8.87 -0.33 2.31
CA LEU A 185 -7.51 0.15 2.60
C LEU A 185 -6.96 1.02 1.45
N MET A 186 -7.20 0.64 0.20
CA MET A 186 -6.80 1.45 -0.95
C MET A 186 -7.47 2.82 -0.95
N GLY A 187 -8.73 2.92 -0.52
CA GLY A 187 -9.42 4.20 -0.31
C GLY A 187 -8.70 5.10 0.71
N VAL A 188 -8.24 4.52 1.83
CA VAL A 188 -7.42 5.23 2.83
C VAL A 188 -6.12 5.75 2.21
N LEU A 189 -5.40 4.90 1.48
CA LEU A 189 -4.11 5.26 0.87
C LEU A 189 -4.24 6.36 -0.18
N VAL A 190 -5.30 6.35 -0.99
CA VAL A 190 -5.60 7.42 -1.97
C VAL A 190 -5.80 8.76 -1.26
N CYS A 191 -6.59 8.77 -0.19
CA CYS A 191 -6.84 9.96 0.60
C CYS A 191 -5.56 10.44 1.31
N LEU A 192 -4.78 9.52 1.85
CA LEU A 192 -3.52 9.81 2.54
C LEU A 192 -2.48 10.41 1.59
N LEU A 193 -2.26 9.82 0.41
CA LEU A 193 -1.35 10.37 -0.60
C LEU A 193 -1.79 11.79 -1.00
N ARG A 194 -3.10 11.98 -1.24
CA ARG A 194 -3.64 13.30 -1.59
C ARG A 194 -3.40 14.34 -0.51
N TRP A 195 -3.56 13.95 0.76
CA TRP A 195 -3.30 14.83 1.89
C TRP A 195 -1.80 15.13 2.06
N ILE A 196 -0.92 14.12 1.98
CA ILE A 196 0.55 14.31 2.06
C ILE A 196 1.03 15.32 1.01
N TYR A 197 0.43 15.29 -0.17
CA TYR A 197 0.77 16.24 -1.24
C TYR A 197 0.29 17.67 -0.95
N ALA A 198 -0.85 17.84 -0.29
CA ALA A 198 -1.44 19.12 0.07
C ALA A 198 -2.01 19.12 1.51
N PRO A 199 -1.17 19.18 2.56
CA PRO A 199 -1.59 19.02 3.96
C PRO A 199 -2.62 20.07 4.43
N HIS A 200 -2.65 21.24 3.78
CA HIS A 200 -3.68 22.25 4.06
C HIS A 200 -5.10 21.81 3.69
N GLN A 201 -5.26 20.82 2.82
CA GLN A 201 -6.55 20.25 2.42
C GLN A 201 -6.97 19.13 3.38
N ARG A 202 -7.30 19.48 4.62
CA ARG A 202 -7.62 18.56 5.73
C ARG A 202 -8.77 17.60 5.41
N ARG A 203 -9.66 17.94 4.45
CA ARG A 203 -10.77 17.07 4.03
C ARG A 203 -10.34 15.66 3.62
N TYR A 204 -9.16 15.53 3.00
CA TYR A 204 -8.66 14.21 2.59
C TYR A 204 -8.15 13.40 3.80
N LEU A 205 -7.60 14.04 4.81
CA LEU A 205 -7.27 13.40 6.07
C LEU A 205 -8.54 12.91 6.77
N TYR A 206 -9.58 13.73 6.81
CA TYR A 206 -10.88 13.37 7.38
C TYR A 206 -11.51 12.16 6.67
N TRP A 207 -11.49 12.14 5.34
CA TRP A 207 -11.94 10.98 4.57
C TRP A 207 -11.09 9.74 4.82
N ALA A 208 -9.76 9.88 4.96
CA ALA A 208 -8.88 8.76 5.28
C ALA A 208 -9.28 8.09 6.60
N PHE A 209 -9.54 8.87 7.66
CA PHE A 209 -9.96 8.32 8.94
C PHE A 209 -11.37 7.72 8.90
N PHE A 210 -12.32 8.36 8.22
CA PHE A 210 -13.66 7.79 8.04
C PHE A 210 -13.62 6.44 7.33
N ILE A 211 -12.92 6.36 6.19
CA ILE A 211 -12.77 5.11 5.45
C ILE A 211 -11.97 4.09 6.28
N PHE A 212 -11.02 4.52 7.09
CA PHE A 212 -10.29 3.62 7.99
C PHE A 212 -11.20 3.03 9.09
N GLY A 213 -12.19 3.78 9.56
CA GLY A 213 -13.27 3.25 10.41
C GLY A 213 -14.08 2.17 9.70
N ILE A 214 -14.38 2.36 8.40
CA ILE A 214 -15.01 1.34 7.56
C ILE A 214 -14.10 0.10 7.40
N CYS A 215 -12.79 0.28 7.19
CA CYS A 215 -11.83 -0.84 7.12
C CYS A 215 -11.94 -1.74 8.37
N PHE A 216 -12.07 -1.15 9.55
CA PHE A 216 -12.23 -1.88 10.80
C PHE A 216 -13.51 -2.73 10.83
N THR A 217 -14.58 -2.30 10.16
CA THR A 217 -15.82 -3.09 10.06
C THR A 217 -15.75 -4.21 9.03
N ASN A 218 -14.86 -4.12 8.05
CA ASN A 218 -14.68 -5.15 7.02
C ASN A 218 -13.72 -6.26 7.49
N HIS A 219 -12.60 -5.85 8.11
CA HIS A 219 -11.67 -6.82 8.68
C HIS A 219 -10.88 -6.19 9.84
N GLN A 220 -11.10 -6.67 11.06
CA GLN A 220 -10.52 -6.05 12.26
C GLN A 220 -8.99 -6.05 12.30
N THR A 221 -8.31 -6.99 11.63
CA THR A 221 -6.83 -7.01 11.58
C THR A 221 -6.26 -5.76 10.93
N LEU A 222 -7.03 -5.06 10.08
CA LEU A 222 -6.60 -3.81 9.47
C LEU A 222 -6.38 -2.68 10.47
N ILE A 223 -6.89 -2.77 11.71
CA ILE A 223 -6.63 -1.79 12.76
C ILE A 223 -5.13 -1.65 13.06
N VAL A 224 -4.37 -2.72 12.85
CA VAL A 224 -2.92 -2.73 13.06
C VAL A 224 -2.20 -1.71 12.16
N ALA A 225 -2.79 -1.37 10.99
CA ALA A 225 -2.27 -0.33 10.11
C ALA A 225 -2.32 1.08 10.72
N ALA A 226 -3.11 1.31 11.79
CA ALA A 226 -3.27 2.63 12.41
C ALA A 226 -1.92 3.27 12.75
N MET A 227 -1.02 2.53 13.38
CA MET A 227 0.31 3.02 13.74
C MET A 227 1.13 3.44 12.52
N GLY A 228 1.05 2.66 11.44
CA GLY A 228 1.72 2.98 10.17
C GLY A 228 1.14 4.24 9.51
N ILE A 229 -0.18 4.42 9.56
CA ILE A 229 -0.87 5.62 9.08
C ILE A 229 -0.44 6.85 9.90
N GLU A 230 -0.35 6.75 11.22
CA GLU A 230 0.13 7.83 12.09
C GLU A 230 1.57 8.21 11.79
N VAL A 231 2.45 7.24 11.56
CA VAL A 231 3.84 7.47 11.13
C VAL A 231 3.88 8.20 9.79
N ALA A 232 3.02 7.84 8.82
CA ALA A 232 2.92 8.54 7.54
C ALA A 232 2.50 10.01 7.71
N ILE A 233 1.50 10.26 8.57
CA ILE A 233 1.02 11.60 8.90
C ILE A 233 2.12 12.42 9.57
N ALA A 234 2.79 11.84 10.56
CA ALA A 234 3.86 12.49 11.30
C ALA A 234 5.08 12.83 10.42
N ALA A 235 5.44 11.94 9.50
CA ALA A 235 6.52 12.18 8.53
C ALA A 235 6.19 13.33 7.56
N ALA A 236 4.92 13.49 7.18
CA ALA A 236 4.46 14.55 6.30
C ALA A 236 4.36 15.90 7.01
N ASP A 237 3.79 15.92 8.22
CA ASP A 237 3.58 17.12 9.02
C ASP A 237 3.91 16.85 10.50
N PHE A 238 5.07 17.34 10.96
CA PHE A 238 5.53 17.14 12.33
C PHE A 238 4.61 17.77 13.39
N LYS A 239 3.89 18.86 13.06
CA LYS A 239 2.94 19.47 14.00
C LYS A 239 1.72 18.58 14.19
N MET A 240 1.21 18.02 13.08
CA MET A 240 0.12 17.06 13.14
C MET A 240 0.56 15.79 13.87
N GLY A 241 1.76 15.27 13.55
CA GLY A 241 2.37 14.13 14.24
C GLY A 241 2.48 14.35 15.75
N ARG A 242 2.98 15.52 16.18
CA ARG A 242 3.03 15.88 17.60
C ARG A 242 1.67 15.74 18.27
N ASN A 243 0.62 16.27 17.65
CA ASN A 243 -0.73 16.23 18.21
C ASN A 243 -1.31 14.82 18.25
N LEU A 244 -1.04 13.97 17.23
CA LEU A 244 -1.40 12.56 17.25
C LEU A 244 -0.73 11.83 18.41
N PHE A 245 0.59 11.98 18.56
CA PHE A 245 1.33 11.32 19.64
C PHE A 245 1.00 11.89 21.03
N LEU A 246 0.53 13.14 21.12
CA LEU A 246 -0.07 13.65 22.36
C LEU A 246 -1.33 12.87 22.74
N TRP A 247 -2.25 12.67 21.80
CA TRP A 247 -3.46 11.89 22.03
C TRP A 247 -3.17 10.43 22.35
N ASN A 248 -2.17 9.83 21.69
CA ASN A 248 -1.70 8.48 22.03
C ASN A 248 -1.11 8.42 23.44
N THR A 249 -0.34 9.45 23.85
CA THR A 249 0.18 9.57 25.20
C THR A 249 -0.95 9.67 26.23
N ILE A 250 -1.97 10.46 25.94
CA ILE A 250 -3.17 10.57 26.79
C ILE A 250 -3.86 9.22 26.90
N ALA A 251 -4.11 8.54 25.77
CA ALA A 251 -4.75 7.23 25.74
C ALA A 251 -3.94 6.19 26.52
N TYR A 252 -2.61 6.21 26.40
CA TYR A 252 -1.71 5.33 27.16
C TYR A 252 -1.81 5.55 28.66
N VAL A 253 -1.70 6.78 29.13
CA VAL A 253 -1.79 7.11 30.56
C VAL A 253 -3.18 6.77 31.12
N CYS A 254 -4.24 7.10 30.38
CA CYS A 254 -5.60 6.72 30.76
C CYS A 254 -5.77 5.19 30.85
N GLY A 255 -5.23 4.45 29.88
CA GLY A 255 -5.27 2.99 29.89
C GLY A 255 -4.54 2.37 31.09
N LEU A 256 -3.39 2.92 31.50
CA LEU A 256 -2.68 2.50 32.72
C LEU A 256 -3.53 2.74 33.97
N ILE A 257 -4.19 3.89 34.09
CA ILE A 257 -5.06 4.25 35.22
C ILE A 257 -6.26 3.29 35.26
N LEU A 258 -6.97 3.12 34.15
CA LEU A 258 -8.14 2.23 34.07
C LEU A 258 -7.79 0.78 34.39
N ARG A 259 -6.58 0.32 34.02
CA ARG A 259 -6.08 -0.99 34.42
C ARG A 259 -5.83 -1.07 35.93
N GLN A 260 -5.20 -0.05 36.52
CA GLN A 260 -4.94 0.00 37.96
C GLN A 260 -6.25 -0.01 38.77
N GLU A 261 -7.27 0.69 38.29
CA GLU A 261 -8.61 0.71 38.89
C GLU A 261 -9.44 -0.56 38.57
N LYS A 262 -8.88 -1.53 37.86
CA LYS A 262 -9.55 -2.78 37.42
C LYS A 262 -10.84 -2.58 36.61
N ILE A 263 -10.98 -1.42 35.96
CA ILE A 263 -12.15 -1.08 35.14
C ILE A 263 -11.99 -1.67 33.73
N ALA A 264 -10.78 -1.64 33.19
CA ALA A 264 -10.47 -2.18 31.87
C ALA A 264 -9.06 -2.76 31.84
N PHE A 265 -8.82 -3.70 30.93
CA PHE A 265 -7.51 -4.33 30.68
C PHE A 265 -6.93 -5.15 31.84
N SER A 266 -7.69 -5.46 32.89
CA SER A 266 -7.24 -6.25 34.05
C SER A 266 -6.79 -7.66 33.66
N ASP A 267 -7.52 -8.31 32.73
CA ASP A 267 -7.34 -9.71 32.31
C ASP A 267 -6.60 -9.84 30.96
N THR A 268 -5.84 -8.82 30.56
CA THR A 268 -5.08 -8.87 29.31
C THR A 268 -3.88 -9.80 29.42
N ASN A 269 -3.59 -10.51 28.32
CA ASN A 269 -2.38 -11.31 28.19
C ASN A 269 -1.13 -10.46 28.48
N PRO A 270 -0.14 -10.99 29.24
CA PRO A 270 1.08 -10.24 29.57
C PRO A 270 1.80 -9.66 28.36
N MET A 271 1.88 -10.40 27.23
CA MET A 271 2.54 -9.91 26.01
C MET A 271 1.76 -8.78 25.34
N VAL A 272 0.41 -8.83 25.34
CA VAL A 272 -0.42 -7.70 24.85
C VAL A 272 -0.13 -6.45 25.68
N PHE A 273 0.04 -6.62 27.00
CA PHE A 273 0.39 -5.51 27.87
C PHE A 273 1.80 -4.98 27.64
N VAL A 274 2.77 -5.84 27.32
CA VAL A 274 4.12 -5.42 26.88
C VAL A 274 4.02 -4.59 25.60
N ILE A 275 3.29 -5.04 24.59
CA ILE A 275 3.08 -4.29 23.34
C ILE A 275 2.43 -2.93 23.63
N PHE A 276 1.39 -2.89 24.47
CA PHE A 276 0.74 -1.65 24.88
C PHE A 276 1.72 -0.67 25.53
N ASN A 277 2.62 -1.15 26.42
CA ASN A 277 3.64 -0.32 27.04
C ASN A 277 4.69 0.17 26.02
N VAL A 278 5.15 -0.70 25.12
CA VAL A 278 6.12 -0.32 24.07
C VAL A 278 5.54 0.79 23.19
N VAL A 279 4.30 0.62 22.72
CA VAL A 279 3.61 1.64 21.91
C VAL A 279 3.39 2.94 22.70
N GLY A 280 2.94 2.82 23.96
CA GLY A 280 2.67 3.98 24.81
C GLY A 280 3.94 4.77 25.16
N ILE A 281 5.00 4.10 25.61
CA ILE A 281 6.28 4.73 25.92
C ILE A 281 6.88 5.37 24.66
N THR A 282 6.84 4.67 23.52
CA THR A 282 7.29 5.23 22.25
C THR A 282 6.49 6.49 21.89
N SER A 283 5.18 6.49 22.13
CA SER A 283 4.34 7.67 21.89
C SER A 283 4.76 8.86 22.74
N VAL A 284 5.07 8.66 24.03
CA VAL A 284 5.59 9.72 24.92
C VAL A 284 6.92 10.27 24.39
N VAL A 285 7.85 9.38 24.01
CA VAL A 285 9.18 9.77 23.49
C VAL A 285 9.03 10.56 22.19
N VAL A 286 8.21 10.07 21.27
CA VAL A 286 7.99 10.74 19.97
C VAL A 286 7.28 12.08 20.16
N TYR A 287 6.29 12.17 21.05
CA TYR A 287 5.64 13.45 21.40
C TYR A 287 6.67 14.47 21.89
N THR A 288 7.51 14.11 22.88
CA THR A 288 8.51 15.03 23.44
C THR A 288 9.56 15.43 22.39
N TRP A 289 9.95 14.50 21.52
CA TRP A 289 10.85 14.78 20.40
C TRP A 289 10.23 15.76 19.40
N PHE A 290 8.97 15.56 19.00
CA PHE A 290 8.28 16.47 18.10
C PHE A 290 8.00 17.84 18.74
N ALA A 291 7.70 17.91 20.04
CA ALA A 291 7.56 19.18 20.75
C ALA A 291 8.87 20.00 20.67
N SER A 292 10.03 19.34 20.82
CA SER A 292 11.35 19.96 20.66
C SER A 292 11.60 20.45 19.23
N ILE A 293 11.36 19.62 18.20
CA ILE A 293 11.60 19.98 16.79
C ILE A 293 10.68 21.11 16.32
N THR A 294 9.42 21.10 16.76
CA THR A 294 8.45 22.13 16.37
C THR A 294 8.64 23.45 17.12
N LYS A 295 9.66 23.52 18.00
CA LYS A 295 9.99 24.69 18.83
C LYS A 295 8.78 25.20 19.61
N GLU A 296 8.10 24.29 20.28
CA GLU A 296 6.97 24.61 21.13
C GLU A 296 7.40 25.51 22.30
N SER A 297 6.59 26.50 22.63
CA SER A 297 6.87 27.33 23.80
C SER A 297 6.61 26.55 25.09
N PHE A 298 7.28 26.92 26.17
CA PHE A 298 7.05 26.30 27.49
C PHE A 298 5.57 26.34 27.90
N LEU A 299 4.87 27.44 27.60
CA LEU A 299 3.42 27.57 27.90
C LEU A 299 2.56 26.62 27.08
N GLU A 300 2.92 26.34 25.80
CA GLU A 300 2.25 25.34 24.97
C GLU A 300 2.43 23.93 25.52
N PHE A 301 3.66 23.60 25.95
CA PHE A 301 3.95 22.33 26.60
C PHE A 301 3.17 22.17 27.92
N CYS A 302 3.10 23.24 28.77
CA CYS A 302 2.27 23.24 29.99
C CYS A 302 0.78 23.04 29.66
N ARG A 303 0.28 23.62 28.57
CA ARG A 303 -1.09 23.45 28.12
C ARG A 303 -1.37 21.98 27.75
N ASP A 304 -0.46 21.33 26.99
CA ASP A 304 -0.58 19.94 26.60
C ASP A 304 -0.50 19.01 27.81
N LEU A 305 0.37 19.32 28.77
CA LEU A 305 0.44 18.60 30.05
C LEU A 305 -0.84 18.78 30.88
N ALA A 306 -1.44 19.98 30.90
CA ALA A 306 -2.74 20.19 31.54
C ALA A 306 -3.87 19.38 30.88
N LEU A 307 -3.83 19.22 29.55
CA LEU A 307 -4.77 18.36 28.84
C LEU A 307 -4.60 16.87 29.22
N LEU A 308 -3.36 16.41 29.32
CA LEU A 308 -3.05 15.06 29.81
C LEU A 308 -3.57 14.87 31.24
N ALA A 309 -3.30 15.86 32.14
CA ALA A 309 -3.77 15.84 33.53
C ALA A 309 -5.30 15.82 33.62
N PHE A 310 -6.00 16.56 32.77
CA PHE A 310 -7.47 16.54 32.70
C PHE A 310 -8.00 15.12 32.47
N PHE A 311 -7.54 14.44 31.45
CA PHE A 311 -8.00 13.09 31.13
C PHE A 311 -7.55 12.06 32.18
N ALA A 312 -6.32 12.16 32.68
CA ALA A 312 -5.81 11.29 33.73
C ALA A 312 -6.65 11.40 35.02
N MET A 313 -6.95 12.62 35.47
CA MET A 313 -7.79 12.85 36.66
C MET A 313 -9.22 12.38 36.44
N LEU A 314 -9.78 12.57 35.23
CA LEU A 314 -11.12 12.09 34.89
C LEU A 314 -11.19 10.54 34.96
N CYS A 315 -10.18 9.84 34.44
CA CYS A 315 -10.08 8.38 34.52
C CYS A 315 -9.86 7.85 35.94
N SER A 316 -9.34 8.68 36.87
CA SER A 316 -9.11 8.31 38.27
C SER A 316 -10.35 8.54 39.18
N VAL A 317 -11.43 9.15 38.68
CA VAL A 317 -12.65 9.41 39.47
C VAL A 317 -13.26 8.14 40.07
N PRO A 318 -13.36 7.01 39.34
CA PRO A 318 -13.97 5.80 39.91
C PRO A 318 -13.24 5.24 41.13
N GLY A 319 -11.90 5.34 41.19
CA GLY A 319 -11.09 4.81 42.27
C GLY A 319 -10.85 5.82 43.42
N LEU A 320 -10.60 7.07 43.07
CA LEU A 320 -10.20 8.11 44.02
C LEU A 320 -11.32 9.11 44.34
N GLY A 321 -12.49 8.97 43.73
CA GLY A 321 -13.69 9.72 44.05
C GLY A 321 -13.72 11.18 43.53
N GLY A 322 -14.67 11.97 44.08
CA GLY A 322 -14.98 13.32 43.61
C GLY A 322 -13.84 14.33 43.67
N PHE A 323 -12.80 14.08 44.49
CA PHE A 323 -11.60 14.93 44.51
C PHE A 323 -10.88 14.97 43.14
N CYS A 324 -10.75 13.82 42.47
CA CYS A 324 -10.17 13.78 41.12
C CYS A 324 -11.02 14.53 40.10
N PHE A 325 -12.34 14.53 40.26
CA PHE A 325 -13.22 15.31 39.37
C PHE A 325 -12.96 16.83 39.53
N VAL A 326 -12.78 17.31 40.76
CA VAL A 326 -12.43 18.73 41.00
C VAL A 326 -11.07 19.08 40.39
N LEU A 327 -10.06 18.18 40.52
CA LEU A 327 -8.75 18.37 39.88
C LEU A 327 -8.84 18.33 38.37
N ALA A 328 -9.69 17.48 37.78
CA ALA A 328 -9.95 17.49 36.35
C ALA A 328 -10.53 18.82 35.86
N LEU A 329 -11.51 19.39 36.59
CA LEU A 329 -12.04 20.71 36.28
C LEU A 329 -10.98 21.84 36.40
N ALA A 330 -10.11 21.76 37.39
CA ALA A 330 -8.98 22.71 37.55
C ALA A 330 -7.99 22.57 36.36
N ALA A 331 -7.66 21.35 35.95
CA ALA A 331 -6.82 21.08 34.79
C ALA A 331 -7.47 21.61 33.49
N LEU A 332 -8.78 21.42 33.29
CA LEU A 332 -9.52 21.96 32.15
C LEU A 332 -9.49 23.50 32.14
N ALA A 333 -9.66 24.15 33.30
CA ALA A 333 -9.52 25.60 33.44
C ALA A 333 -8.10 26.09 33.08
N ALA A 334 -7.07 25.33 33.47
CA ALA A 334 -5.68 25.58 33.04
C ALA A 334 -5.48 25.45 31.53
N VAL A 335 -6.03 24.43 30.88
CA VAL A 335 -6.02 24.28 29.43
C VAL A 335 -6.63 25.50 28.74
N ILE A 336 -7.80 25.96 29.21
CA ILE A 336 -8.49 27.11 28.63
C ILE A 336 -7.67 28.39 28.82
N LYS A 337 -7.13 28.62 30.02
CA LYS A 337 -6.31 29.79 30.34
C LYS A 337 -5.04 29.80 29.47
N LEU A 338 -4.25 28.73 29.50
CA LEU A 338 -3.01 28.64 28.73
C LEU A 338 -3.26 28.70 27.22
N GLY A 339 -4.40 28.16 26.73
CA GLY A 339 -4.82 28.32 25.34
C GLY A 339 -5.08 29.78 24.95
N ARG A 340 -5.65 30.59 25.86
CA ARG A 340 -5.83 32.03 25.64
C ARG A 340 -4.51 32.78 25.67
N ASP A 341 -3.65 32.48 26.64
CA ASP A 341 -2.35 33.17 26.85
C ASP A 341 -1.40 32.91 25.68
N THR A 342 -1.40 31.71 25.12
CA THR A 342 -0.59 31.34 23.94
C THR A 342 -1.19 31.81 22.61
N ARG A 343 -2.42 32.36 22.60
CA ARG A 343 -3.21 32.69 21.40
C ARG A 343 -3.37 31.54 20.41
N LYS A 344 -3.02 30.34 20.83
CA LYS A 344 -3.21 29.10 20.07
C LYS A 344 -4.37 28.33 20.71
N GLN A 345 -5.58 28.60 20.25
CA GLN A 345 -6.84 28.09 20.83
C GLN A 345 -7.08 26.60 20.61
N GLY A 346 -6.02 25.77 20.50
CA GLY A 346 -6.18 24.31 20.42
C GLY A 346 -6.86 23.77 19.15
N PHE A 347 -7.06 24.58 18.11
CA PHE A 347 -7.67 24.13 16.86
C PHE A 347 -6.93 22.96 16.21
N GLU A 348 -5.63 22.81 16.47
CA GLU A 348 -4.84 21.70 15.98
C GLU A 348 -5.22 20.38 16.67
N TRP A 349 -5.57 20.39 17.96
CA TRP A 349 -6.09 19.20 18.66
C TRP A 349 -7.47 18.78 18.13
N LEU A 350 -8.31 19.79 17.82
CA LEU A 350 -9.63 19.52 17.25
C LEU A 350 -9.54 18.77 15.91
N VAL A 351 -8.49 18.98 15.14
CA VAL A 351 -8.28 18.21 13.90
C VAL A 351 -8.07 16.74 14.21
N VAL A 352 -7.25 16.41 15.21
CA VAL A 352 -7.03 15.00 15.62
C VAL A 352 -8.30 14.43 16.24
N ALA A 353 -8.97 15.19 17.11
CA ALA A 353 -10.24 14.78 17.69
C ALA A 353 -11.32 14.55 16.61
N ALA A 354 -11.38 15.42 15.59
CA ALA A 354 -12.27 15.24 14.44
C ALA A 354 -11.92 13.99 13.62
N CYS A 355 -10.63 13.70 13.42
CA CYS A 355 -10.17 12.45 12.79
C CYS A 355 -10.64 11.24 13.59
N GLY A 356 -10.46 11.24 14.92
CA GLY A 356 -10.95 10.19 15.80
C GLY A 356 -12.47 10.05 15.76
N GLY A 357 -13.22 11.16 15.79
CA GLY A 357 -14.66 11.16 15.64
C GLY A 357 -15.15 10.59 14.31
N LEU A 358 -14.46 10.91 13.22
CA LEU A 358 -14.76 10.36 11.89
C LEU A 358 -14.40 8.88 11.78
N TRP A 359 -13.32 8.44 12.42
CA TRP A 359 -13.02 7.01 12.53
C TRP A 359 -14.15 6.28 13.27
N ILE A 360 -14.62 6.82 14.41
CA ILE A 360 -15.77 6.28 15.14
C ILE A 360 -17.02 6.27 14.27
N ALA A 361 -17.28 7.33 13.48
CA ALA A 361 -18.41 7.39 12.56
C ALA A 361 -18.32 6.31 11.47
N GLY A 362 -17.13 6.02 10.94
CA GLY A 362 -16.91 4.89 10.05
C GLY A 362 -17.10 3.54 10.74
N ALA A 363 -16.58 3.39 11.97
CA ALA A 363 -16.76 2.17 12.77
C ALA A 363 -18.22 1.99 13.24
N ALA A 364 -19.02 3.06 13.31
CA ALA A 364 -20.43 3.01 13.71
C ALA A 364 -21.31 2.16 12.77
N PHE A 365 -20.82 1.79 11.58
CA PHE A 365 -21.48 0.77 10.77
C PHE A 365 -21.63 -0.57 11.50
N TYR A 366 -20.90 -0.83 12.58
CA TYR A 366 -21.16 -1.98 13.46
C TYR A 366 -22.57 -1.99 14.06
N PHE A 367 -23.23 -0.84 14.19
CA PHE A 367 -24.64 -0.77 14.60
C PHE A 367 -25.60 -1.42 13.60
N TYR A 368 -25.14 -1.75 12.39
CA TYR A 368 -25.86 -2.66 11.50
C TYR A 368 -26.20 -3.99 12.18
N MET A 369 -25.29 -4.57 12.98
CA MET A 369 -25.51 -5.88 13.59
C MET A 369 -26.73 -5.93 14.53
N PRO A 370 -26.91 -5.03 15.52
CA PRO A 370 -28.12 -5.05 16.33
C PRO A 370 -29.37 -4.75 15.51
N LEU A 371 -29.30 -3.85 14.52
CA LEU A 371 -30.45 -3.52 13.66
C LEU A 371 -30.87 -4.71 12.79
N ALA A 372 -29.92 -5.37 12.12
CA ALA A 372 -30.19 -6.58 11.34
C ALA A 372 -30.64 -7.73 12.25
N GLY A 373 -30.05 -7.88 13.43
CA GLY A 373 -30.42 -8.90 14.42
C GLY A 373 -31.85 -8.80 14.92
N MET A 374 -32.45 -7.58 14.91
CA MET A 374 -33.86 -7.39 15.26
C MET A 374 -34.83 -8.02 14.26
N SER A 375 -34.41 -8.17 12.98
CA SER A 375 -35.22 -8.86 11.96
C SER A 375 -35.11 -10.39 12.03
N THR A 376 -34.28 -10.91 12.95
CA THR A 376 -34.05 -12.36 13.15
C THR A 376 -33.70 -13.11 11.86
N PRO A 377 -32.66 -12.67 11.10
CA PRO A 377 -32.29 -13.32 9.87
C PRO A 377 -31.83 -14.76 10.13
N PRO A 378 -31.93 -15.69 9.17
CA PRO A 378 -31.49 -17.07 9.32
C PRO A 378 -30.02 -17.21 9.74
N MET A 379 -29.18 -16.24 9.33
CA MET A 379 -27.77 -16.16 9.73
C MET A 379 -27.58 -14.98 10.67
N GLN A 380 -27.34 -15.26 11.96
CA GLN A 380 -27.00 -14.26 12.97
C GLN A 380 -26.15 -14.87 14.09
N TRP A 381 -24.85 -14.61 14.04
CA TRP A 381 -23.94 -15.06 15.06
C TRP A 381 -23.95 -14.16 16.30
N GLY A 382 -23.89 -14.78 17.51
CA GLY A 382 -23.73 -14.07 18.78
C GLY A 382 -24.95 -13.31 19.28
N TYR A 383 -26.09 -13.40 18.61
CA TYR A 383 -27.33 -12.67 18.97
C TYR A 383 -27.12 -11.17 19.24
N PRO A 384 -26.53 -10.40 18.32
CA PRO A 384 -26.10 -9.02 18.55
C PRO A 384 -27.26 -8.01 18.73
N ARG A 385 -28.50 -8.48 18.76
CA ARG A 385 -29.69 -7.70 19.15
C ARG A 385 -29.74 -7.37 20.66
N THR A 386 -28.95 -8.07 21.48
CA THR A 386 -28.75 -7.72 22.89
C THR A 386 -27.45 -6.99 23.08
N VAL A 387 -27.29 -6.24 24.17
CA VAL A 387 -26.05 -5.50 24.48
C VAL A 387 -24.89 -6.46 24.64
N GLU A 388 -25.09 -7.55 25.41
CA GLU A 388 -24.09 -8.58 25.64
C GLU A 388 -23.70 -9.29 24.34
N GLY A 389 -24.70 -9.67 23.53
CA GLY A 389 -24.46 -10.32 22.24
C GLY A 389 -23.74 -9.41 21.25
N PHE A 390 -24.09 -8.11 21.23
CA PHE A 390 -23.39 -7.13 20.40
C PHE A 390 -21.91 -7.02 20.78
N PHE A 391 -21.61 -6.84 22.07
CA PHE A 391 -20.21 -6.77 22.52
C PHE A 391 -19.48 -8.10 22.37
N HIS A 392 -20.15 -9.23 22.58
CA HIS A 392 -19.57 -10.55 22.33
C HIS A 392 -19.16 -10.72 20.86
N ALA A 393 -20.02 -10.34 19.91
CA ALA A 393 -19.72 -10.37 18.49
C ALA A 393 -18.61 -9.36 18.12
N LEU A 394 -18.70 -8.11 18.57
CA LEU A 394 -17.74 -7.05 18.29
C LEU A 394 -16.32 -7.39 18.80
N THR A 395 -16.23 -7.96 20.01
CA THR A 395 -14.94 -8.32 20.63
C THR A 395 -14.45 -9.71 20.27
N ARG A 396 -15.13 -10.41 19.34
CA ARG A 396 -14.80 -11.78 18.94
C ARG A 396 -14.77 -12.76 20.15
N GLY A 397 -15.70 -12.64 21.06
CA GLY A 397 -15.74 -13.37 22.32
C GLY A 397 -15.77 -14.90 22.19
N GLN A 398 -16.15 -15.44 21.02
CA GLN A 398 -16.12 -16.88 20.73
C GLN A 398 -14.72 -17.42 20.39
N TYR A 399 -13.76 -16.55 20.07
CA TYR A 399 -12.41 -16.95 19.72
C TYR A 399 -11.48 -16.89 20.93
N GLU A 400 -10.42 -17.67 20.88
CA GLU A 400 -9.38 -17.62 21.90
C GLU A 400 -8.80 -16.21 22.03
N LYS A 401 -8.44 -15.83 23.26
CA LYS A 401 -7.79 -14.54 23.52
C LYS A 401 -6.46 -14.49 22.79
N THR A 402 -6.16 -13.34 22.19
CA THR A 402 -4.89 -13.09 21.51
C THR A 402 -3.71 -13.41 22.43
N ASN A 403 -2.85 -14.30 21.97
CA ASN A 403 -1.62 -14.71 22.65
C ASN A 403 -0.42 -14.43 21.74
N PRO A 404 0.11 -13.21 21.72
CA PRO A 404 1.19 -12.82 20.82
C PRO A 404 2.46 -13.65 21.03
N THR A 405 3.30 -13.71 19.99
CA THR A 405 4.62 -14.35 20.05
C THR A 405 5.47 -13.72 21.15
N ASP A 406 5.97 -14.56 22.06
CA ASP A 406 6.92 -14.12 23.09
C ASP A 406 8.34 -14.06 22.51
N PHE A 407 8.68 -12.92 21.90
CA PHE A 407 9.98 -12.72 21.26
C PHE A 407 11.15 -12.52 22.27
N PHE A 408 10.86 -12.35 23.55
CA PHE A 408 11.88 -12.31 24.61
C PHE A 408 12.13 -13.70 25.20
N GLY A 409 11.07 -14.47 25.45
CA GLY A 409 11.17 -15.83 26.01
C GLY A 409 11.50 -16.89 24.96
N ASP A 410 11.01 -16.74 23.72
CA ASP A 410 11.27 -17.67 22.61
C ASP A 410 11.62 -16.90 21.31
N PRO A 411 12.81 -16.32 21.23
CA PRO A 411 13.26 -15.59 20.03
C PRO A 411 13.38 -16.50 18.80
N LEU A 412 13.69 -17.80 18.97
CA LEU A 412 13.84 -18.73 17.86
C LEU A 412 12.50 -18.91 17.12
N ARG A 413 11.41 -19.05 17.85
CA ARG A 413 10.06 -19.12 17.28
C ARG A 413 9.74 -17.87 16.46
N PHE A 414 10.06 -16.69 16.99
CA PHE A 414 9.84 -15.44 16.25
C PHE A 414 10.63 -15.39 14.94
N PHE A 415 11.91 -15.78 14.94
CA PHE A 415 12.71 -15.81 13.72
C PHE A 415 12.20 -16.85 12.71
N THR A 416 11.72 -18.01 13.16
CA THR A 416 11.11 -19.02 12.29
C THR A 416 9.81 -18.48 11.65
N GLN A 417 8.98 -17.80 12.42
CA GLN A 417 7.78 -17.14 11.90
C GLN A 417 8.12 -16.04 10.89
N LEU A 418 9.15 -15.22 11.19
CA LEU A 418 9.61 -14.15 10.29
C LEU A 418 10.18 -14.72 8.98
N GLN A 419 10.93 -15.84 9.06
CA GLN A 419 11.39 -16.56 7.87
C GLN A 419 10.19 -17.04 7.04
N MET A 420 9.21 -17.69 7.65
CA MET A 420 8.00 -18.17 6.99
C MET A 420 7.24 -17.03 6.29
N PHE A 421 7.11 -15.87 6.94
CA PHE A 421 6.50 -14.68 6.35
C PHE A 421 7.29 -14.16 5.14
N THR A 422 8.62 -14.10 5.27
CA THR A 422 9.50 -13.63 4.19
C THR A 422 9.48 -14.58 2.99
N GLU A 423 9.49 -15.89 3.25
CA GLU A 423 9.32 -16.91 2.21
C GLU A 423 8.01 -16.72 1.46
N GLY A 424 6.89 -16.45 2.17
CA GLY A 424 5.61 -16.14 1.53
C GLY A 424 5.67 -14.93 0.60
N VAL A 425 6.38 -13.86 0.98
CA VAL A 425 6.59 -12.70 0.10
C VAL A 425 7.41 -13.08 -1.13
N VAL A 426 8.46 -13.89 -0.97
CA VAL A 426 9.32 -14.31 -2.08
C VAL A 426 8.61 -15.28 -3.02
N GLU A 427 7.77 -16.17 -2.51
CA GLU A 427 6.94 -17.07 -3.32
C GLU A 427 6.00 -16.29 -4.22
N GLU A 428 5.38 -15.21 -3.72
CA GLU A 428 4.41 -14.42 -4.46
C GLU A 428 5.05 -13.39 -5.41
N PHE A 429 6.16 -12.76 -5.02
CA PHE A 429 6.79 -11.69 -5.79
C PHE A 429 8.10 -12.09 -6.47
N ASN A 430 8.68 -13.24 -6.17
CA ASN A 430 10.05 -13.67 -6.43
C ASN A 430 11.16 -12.72 -5.93
N TRP A 431 12.39 -13.19 -5.96
CA TRP A 431 13.55 -12.42 -5.48
C TRP A 431 13.82 -11.13 -6.26
N VAL A 432 13.53 -11.12 -7.57
CA VAL A 432 13.82 -9.96 -8.41
C VAL A 432 12.90 -8.79 -8.05
N TYR A 433 11.60 -9.07 -7.90
CA TYR A 433 10.65 -8.05 -7.45
C TYR A 433 10.91 -7.62 -6.02
N ALA A 434 11.26 -8.55 -5.12
CA ALA A 434 11.63 -8.22 -3.75
C ALA A 434 12.83 -7.26 -3.70
N LEU A 435 13.86 -7.48 -4.54
CA LEU A 435 15.00 -6.57 -4.67
C LEU A 435 14.59 -5.22 -5.28
N LEU A 436 13.70 -5.21 -6.29
CA LEU A 436 13.19 -3.96 -6.87
C LEU A 436 12.43 -3.13 -5.83
N ALA A 437 11.72 -3.76 -4.91
CA ALA A 437 11.00 -3.08 -3.83
C ALA A 437 11.95 -2.33 -2.87
N LEU A 438 13.23 -2.68 -2.83
CA LEU A 438 14.23 -1.99 -1.99
C LEU A 438 14.81 -0.73 -2.64
N LEU A 439 14.66 -0.55 -3.95
CA LEU A 439 15.26 0.58 -4.68
C LEU A 439 14.82 1.97 -4.17
N PRO A 440 13.56 2.22 -3.80
CA PRO A 440 13.16 3.50 -3.24
C PRO A 440 14.03 3.94 -2.04
N PHE A 441 14.55 2.99 -1.26
CA PHE A 441 15.44 3.29 -0.11
C PHE A 441 16.83 3.77 -0.54
N LEU A 442 17.34 3.30 -1.68
CA LEU A 442 18.62 3.77 -2.22
C LEU A 442 18.54 5.24 -2.68
N TYR A 443 17.37 5.66 -3.15
CA TYR A 443 17.11 7.04 -3.58
C TYR A 443 16.58 7.93 -2.45
N PHE A 444 16.32 7.39 -1.26
CA PHE A 444 15.64 8.07 -0.16
C PHE A 444 16.25 9.43 0.20
N ARG A 445 17.59 9.52 0.27
CA ARG A 445 18.31 10.77 0.58
C ARG A 445 18.17 11.83 -0.51
N ARG A 446 17.91 11.44 -1.77
CA ARG A 446 17.76 12.32 -2.93
C ARG A 446 16.31 12.82 -3.10
N MET A 447 15.34 12.18 -2.44
CA MET A 447 13.93 12.54 -2.47
C MET A 447 13.65 13.80 -1.68
N GLN A 448 12.61 14.56 -2.07
CA GLN A 448 12.09 15.67 -1.27
C GLN A 448 11.28 15.16 -0.05
N LYS A 449 10.88 16.10 0.82
CA LYS A 449 10.19 15.76 2.08
C LYS A 449 8.91 14.94 1.86
N ARG A 450 8.13 15.24 0.83
CA ARG A 450 6.83 14.58 0.56
C ARG A 450 7.00 13.13 0.13
N GLU A 451 7.90 12.87 -0.81
CA GLU A 451 8.22 11.54 -1.30
C GLU A 451 8.83 10.69 -0.18
N ARG A 452 9.72 11.27 0.63
CA ARG A 452 10.25 10.60 1.83
C ARG A 452 9.15 10.24 2.81
N ALA A 453 8.23 11.16 3.09
CA ALA A 453 7.10 10.90 3.98
C ALA A 453 6.21 9.75 3.46
N TRP A 454 5.98 9.71 2.14
CA TRP A 454 5.23 8.62 1.52
C TRP A 454 5.95 7.27 1.64
N VAL A 455 7.25 7.21 1.33
CA VAL A 455 8.06 5.98 1.47
C VAL A 455 8.09 5.51 2.93
N ILE A 456 8.29 6.43 3.89
CA ILE A 456 8.22 6.10 5.33
C ILE A 456 6.85 5.54 5.68
N GLY A 457 5.78 6.16 5.19
CA GLY A 457 4.41 5.77 5.47
C GLY A 457 4.09 4.36 4.99
N ILE A 458 4.35 4.06 3.71
CA ILE A 458 4.11 2.72 3.15
C ILE A 458 4.95 1.65 3.84
N THR A 459 6.20 1.98 4.21
CA THR A 459 7.07 1.06 4.96
C THR A 459 6.52 0.79 6.37
N ALA A 460 6.08 1.83 7.06
CA ALA A 460 5.49 1.67 8.40
C ALA A 460 4.20 0.85 8.35
N ILE A 461 3.32 1.08 7.35
CA ILE A 461 2.11 0.29 7.14
C ILE A 461 2.47 -1.17 6.81
N TYR A 462 3.51 -1.42 5.98
CA TYR A 462 4.01 -2.76 5.70
C TYR A 462 4.48 -3.48 6.97
N LEU A 463 5.27 -2.80 7.80
CA LEU A 463 5.76 -3.39 9.06
C LEU A 463 4.61 -3.69 10.03
N CYS A 464 3.59 -2.85 10.06
CA CYS A 464 2.39 -3.09 10.87
C CYS A 464 1.58 -4.28 10.35
N LEU A 465 1.22 -4.31 9.06
CA LEU A 465 0.39 -5.36 8.46
C LEU A 465 1.16 -6.67 8.19
N GLY A 466 2.48 -6.64 8.23
CA GLY A 466 3.34 -7.82 8.13
C GLY A 466 3.85 -8.25 9.49
N VAL A 467 4.91 -7.59 9.97
CA VAL A 467 5.65 -8.05 11.16
C VAL A 467 4.85 -7.94 12.46
N LEU A 468 4.20 -6.81 12.71
CA LEU A 468 3.39 -6.65 13.93
C LEU A 468 2.18 -7.59 13.92
N LEU A 469 1.50 -7.72 12.77
CA LEU A 469 0.39 -8.65 12.63
C LEU A 469 0.85 -10.11 12.83
N LEU A 470 2.04 -10.48 12.32
CA LEU A 470 2.65 -11.79 12.53
C LEU A 470 2.85 -12.08 14.03
N ILE A 471 3.38 -11.12 14.79
CA ILE A 471 3.56 -11.24 16.24
C ILE A 471 2.21 -11.44 16.94
N LEU A 472 1.19 -10.67 16.54
CA LEU A 472 -0.14 -10.74 17.16
C LEU A 472 -0.87 -12.06 16.86
N LEU A 473 -0.71 -12.61 15.67
CA LEU A 473 -1.32 -13.87 15.26
C LEU A 473 -0.62 -15.10 15.84
N ASN A 474 0.69 -14.99 16.13
CA ASN A 474 1.51 -16.05 16.71
C ASN A 474 1.30 -17.44 16.07
N PRO A 475 1.40 -17.57 14.74
CA PRO A 475 1.11 -18.83 14.07
C PRO A 475 2.08 -19.95 14.47
N PRO A 476 1.63 -21.20 14.55
CA PRO A 476 2.54 -22.33 14.57
C PRO A 476 3.39 -22.35 13.30
N PRO A 477 4.69 -22.69 13.39
CA PRO A 477 5.60 -22.68 12.23
C PRO A 477 5.49 -23.97 11.41
N ASP A 478 4.27 -24.34 11.00
CA ASP A 478 3.98 -25.50 10.17
C ASP A 478 3.28 -25.14 8.86
N ARG A 479 3.24 -26.07 7.90
CA ARG A 479 2.66 -25.84 6.57
C ARG A 479 1.16 -25.57 6.61
N GLN A 480 0.42 -26.24 7.50
CA GLN A 480 -1.03 -26.08 7.58
C GLN A 480 -1.39 -24.70 8.13
N ALA A 481 -0.76 -24.29 9.24
CA ALA A 481 -0.93 -22.95 9.79
C ALA A 481 -0.56 -21.87 8.77
N ARG A 482 0.56 -22.06 8.02
CA ARG A 482 0.95 -21.15 6.95
C ARG A 482 -0.15 -21.01 5.88
N GLY A 483 -0.75 -22.10 5.45
CA GLY A 483 -1.85 -22.09 4.49
C GLY A 483 -3.05 -21.28 4.97
N LEU A 484 -3.43 -21.46 6.25
CA LEU A 484 -4.59 -20.79 6.84
C LEU A 484 -4.38 -19.30 7.10
N ILE A 485 -3.17 -18.90 7.54
CA ILE A 485 -2.92 -17.50 7.93
C ILE A 485 -2.48 -16.59 6.78
N ARG A 486 -2.05 -17.15 5.64
CA ARG A 486 -1.51 -16.37 4.50
C ARG A 486 -2.45 -15.25 4.07
N VAL A 487 -3.74 -15.49 4.10
CA VAL A 487 -4.77 -14.53 3.66
C VAL A 487 -4.78 -13.23 4.46
N PHE A 488 -4.41 -13.27 5.75
CA PHE A 488 -4.31 -12.08 6.60
C PHE A 488 -3.20 -11.11 6.14
N PHE A 489 -2.20 -11.59 5.41
CA PHE A 489 -1.08 -10.78 4.92
C PHE A 489 -1.31 -10.16 3.54
N THR A 490 -2.44 -10.44 2.89
CA THR A 490 -2.79 -9.88 1.57
C THR A 490 -2.67 -8.35 1.54
N ALA A 491 -3.11 -7.68 2.60
CA ALA A 491 -3.00 -6.23 2.73
C ALA A 491 -1.54 -5.73 2.79
N SER A 492 -0.60 -6.51 3.33
CA SER A 492 0.84 -6.15 3.33
C SER A 492 1.46 -6.24 1.94
N HIS A 493 0.97 -7.16 1.10
CA HIS A 493 1.42 -7.33 -0.29
C HIS A 493 1.11 -6.11 -1.17
N VAL A 494 0.08 -5.33 -0.84
CA VAL A 494 -0.18 -4.02 -1.48
C VAL A 494 1.04 -3.11 -1.39
N MET A 495 1.68 -3.05 -0.21
CA MET A 495 2.85 -2.19 0.01
C MET A 495 4.07 -2.70 -0.77
N VAL A 496 4.26 -4.01 -0.86
CA VAL A 496 5.34 -4.62 -1.65
C VAL A 496 5.15 -4.31 -3.13
N ALA A 497 3.96 -4.58 -3.69
CA ALA A 497 3.65 -4.29 -5.10
C ALA A 497 3.83 -2.79 -5.43
N MET A 498 3.43 -1.90 -4.50
CA MET A 498 3.64 -0.45 -4.64
C MET A 498 5.14 -0.10 -4.68
N ALA A 499 5.93 -0.67 -3.77
CA ALA A 499 7.38 -0.44 -3.73
C ALA A 499 8.09 -0.97 -4.98
N VAL A 500 7.65 -2.12 -5.52
CA VAL A 500 8.12 -2.65 -6.82
C VAL A 500 7.86 -1.67 -7.95
N GLY A 501 6.63 -1.13 -8.04
CA GLY A 501 6.27 -0.14 -9.05
C GLY A 501 7.15 1.11 -8.98
N TYR A 502 7.44 1.60 -7.78
CA TYR A 502 8.38 2.72 -7.61
C TYR A 502 9.81 2.35 -7.95
N GLY A 503 10.24 1.12 -7.63
CA GLY A 503 11.55 0.61 -8.03
C GLY A 503 11.72 0.57 -9.55
N LEU A 504 10.72 0.07 -10.27
CA LEU A 504 10.70 0.09 -11.74
C LEU A 504 10.77 1.52 -12.29
N THR A 505 10.02 2.45 -11.69
CA THR A 505 10.05 3.87 -12.08
C THR A 505 11.46 4.46 -11.93
N LEU A 506 12.11 4.23 -10.79
CA LEU A 506 13.42 4.79 -10.51
C LEU A 506 14.50 4.24 -11.44
N ILE A 507 14.47 2.93 -11.74
CA ILE A 507 15.36 2.34 -12.74
C ILE A 507 15.11 2.96 -14.11
N ALA A 508 13.87 2.94 -14.58
CA ALA A 508 13.54 3.42 -15.93
C ALA A 508 13.87 4.92 -16.09
N ALA A 509 13.56 5.72 -15.07
CA ALA A 509 13.88 7.14 -15.08
C ALA A 509 15.39 7.39 -15.05
N THR A 510 16.16 6.62 -14.28
CA THR A 510 17.63 6.73 -14.24
C THR A 510 18.26 6.34 -15.57
N LEU A 511 17.79 5.25 -16.18
CA LEU A 511 18.23 4.82 -17.51
C LEU A 511 17.92 5.88 -18.57
N ALA A 512 16.72 6.47 -18.54
CA ALA A 512 16.32 7.53 -19.46
C ALA A 512 17.17 8.80 -19.30
N THR A 513 17.52 9.19 -18.06
CA THR A 513 18.32 10.38 -17.78
C THR A 513 19.80 10.19 -18.12
N HIS A 514 20.36 9.01 -17.81
CA HIS A 514 21.77 8.70 -18.03
C HIS A 514 21.99 7.81 -19.25
N TYR A 515 21.22 8.04 -20.30
CA TYR A 515 21.14 7.18 -21.47
C TYR A 515 22.50 6.86 -22.10
N ALA A 516 23.33 7.86 -22.35
CA ALA A 516 24.62 7.68 -23.02
C ALA A 516 25.55 6.71 -22.25
N THR A 517 25.50 6.76 -20.90
CA THR A 517 26.30 5.90 -20.04
C THR A 517 25.66 4.53 -19.87
N ALA A 518 24.33 4.46 -19.75
CA ALA A 518 23.59 3.24 -19.49
C ALA A 518 23.33 2.41 -20.76
N ARG A 519 23.41 2.99 -21.95
CA ARG A 519 23.05 2.36 -23.24
C ARG A 519 23.71 0.99 -23.42
N ARG A 520 25.03 0.91 -23.28
CA ARG A 520 25.75 -0.35 -23.50
C ARG A 520 25.36 -1.40 -22.48
N ALA A 521 25.26 -1.03 -21.21
CA ALA A 521 24.83 -1.94 -20.15
C ALA A 521 23.38 -2.39 -20.33
N ALA A 522 22.47 -1.49 -20.78
CA ALA A 522 21.08 -1.82 -21.05
C ALA A 522 20.91 -2.77 -22.25
N ILE A 523 21.69 -2.58 -23.33
CA ILE A 523 21.69 -3.51 -24.48
C ILE A 523 22.17 -4.89 -24.03
N MET A 524 23.30 -4.96 -23.32
CA MET A 524 23.83 -6.23 -22.84
C MET A 524 22.86 -6.93 -21.86
N GLY A 525 22.28 -6.16 -20.92
CA GLY A 525 21.27 -6.68 -20.01
C GLY A 525 19.99 -7.16 -20.73
N GLY A 526 19.55 -6.44 -21.77
CA GLY A 526 18.42 -6.84 -22.61
C GLY A 526 18.68 -8.14 -23.39
N ILE A 527 19.87 -8.30 -23.94
CA ILE A 527 20.28 -9.55 -24.64
C ILE A 527 20.23 -10.72 -23.64
N VAL A 528 20.89 -10.60 -22.49
CA VAL A 528 20.91 -11.65 -21.46
C VAL A 528 19.50 -11.97 -20.97
N ALA A 529 18.66 -10.94 -20.73
CA ALA A 529 17.30 -11.12 -20.26
C ALA A 529 16.43 -11.86 -21.30
N LEU A 530 16.56 -11.51 -22.58
CA LEU A 530 15.84 -12.19 -23.66
C LEU A 530 16.31 -13.64 -23.84
N ASP A 531 17.60 -13.89 -23.75
CA ASP A 531 18.13 -15.26 -23.82
C ASP A 531 17.64 -16.12 -22.65
N LEU A 532 17.66 -15.58 -21.43
CA LEU A 532 17.12 -16.27 -20.26
C LEU A 532 15.61 -16.50 -20.39
N ALA A 533 14.85 -15.55 -20.96
CA ALA A 533 13.43 -15.70 -21.20
C ALA A 533 13.13 -16.82 -22.22
N VAL A 534 13.88 -16.87 -23.32
CA VAL A 534 13.78 -17.95 -24.32
C VAL A 534 14.13 -19.30 -23.72
N PHE A 535 15.19 -19.36 -22.92
CA PHE A 535 15.62 -20.56 -22.22
C PHE A 535 14.56 -21.06 -21.22
N ALA A 536 14.00 -20.16 -20.41
CA ALA A 536 12.94 -20.48 -19.47
C ALA A 536 11.66 -20.95 -20.16
N LEU A 537 11.27 -20.33 -21.29
CA LEU A 537 10.15 -20.79 -22.10
C LEU A 537 10.39 -22.20 -22.67
N ALA A 538 11.61 -22.49 -23.11
CA ALA A 538 11.97 -23.79 -23.62
C ALA A 538 11.92 -24.90 -22.55
N ILE A 539 12.34 -24.58 -21.30
CA ILE A 539 12.21 -25.49 -20.15
C ILE A 539 10.75 -25.69 -19.77
N SER A 540 9.95 -24.63 -19.74
CA SER A 540 8.52 -24.67 -19.42
C SER A 540 7.75 -25.55 -20.42
N ALA A 541 7.97 -25.35 -21.71
CA ALA A 541 7.37 -26.20 -22.76
C ALA A 541 7.79 -27.67 -22.64
N HIS A 542 8.96 -27.95 -22.08
CA HIS A 542 9.40 -29.34 -21.87
C HIS A 542 8.65 -30.02 -20.70
N ALA A 543 8.44 -29.31 -19.62
CA ALA A 543 7.71 -29.85 -18.48
C ALA A 543 6.26 -30.20 -18.84
N GLU A 544 5.60 -29.34 -19.63
CA GLU A 544 4.21 -29.57 -20.05
C GLU A 544 4.03 -30.70 -21.06
N LEU A 545 5.03 -31.01 -21.90
CA LEU A 545 4.95 -31.99 -22.95
C LEU A 545 5.62 -33.34 -22.60
N GLY A 546 6.43 -33.37 -21.53
CA GLY A 546 7.25 -34.53 -21.17
C GLY A 546 6.52 -35.66 -20.45
N GLU A 547 5.35 -35.41 -19.88
CA GLU A 547 4.63 -36.40 -19.06
C GLU A 547 3.78 -37.39 -19.85
N GLY A 548 3.66 -37.25 -21.19
CA GLY A 548 2.74 -38.06 -21.99
C GLY A 548 3.31 -38.91 -23.14
N HIS A 549 4.57 -38.73 -23.53
CA HIS A 549 5.07 -39.32 -24.79
C HIS A 549 6.43 -40.00 -24.64
N GLY A 550 6.44 -41.24 -24.23
CA GLY A 550 7.63 -42.11 -24.31
C GLY A 550 7.73 -42.73 -25.70
N GLY A 551 8.68 -42.29 -26.57
CA GLY A 551 8.94 -42.85 -27.88
C GLY A 551 9.85 -41.96 -28.74
N ASP A 552 10.15 -42.38 -29.97
CA ASP A 552 11.02 -41.67 -30.93
C ASP A 552 10.60 -40.23 -31.23
N SER A 553 9.32 -39.89 -31.02
CA SER A 553 8.79 -38.51 -31.11
C SER A 553 9.37 -37.56 -30.07
N ALA A 554 9.74 -38.06 -28.89
CA ALA A 554 10.36 -37.26 -27.85
C ALA A 554 11.75 -36.76 -28.27
N SER A 555 12.54 -37.58 -28.92
CA SER A 555 13.88 -37.23 -29.41
C SER A 555 13.84 -36.13 -30.49
N LEU A 556 12.90 -36.20 -31.40
CA LEU A 556 12.70 -35.19 -32.45
C LEU A 556 12.25 -33.85 -31.81
N PHE A 557 11.33 -33.90 -30.83
CA PHE A 557 10.85 -32.72 -30.15
C PHE A 557 11.98 -32.03 -29.34
N HIS A 558 12.81 -32.81 -28.66
CA HIS A 558 13.99 -32.26 -27.93
C HIS A 558 14.98 -31.60 -28.88
N PHE A 559 15.21 -32.20 -30.04
CA PHE A 559 16.07 -31.64 -31.09
C PHE A 559 15.49 -30.33 -31.64
N LEU A 560 14.21 -30.31 -32.02
CA LEU A 560 13.55 -29.12 -32.56
C LEU A 560 13.54 -27.97 -31.53
N ARG A 561 13.32 -28.28 -30.25
CA ARG A 561 13.39 -27.31 -29.15
C ARG A 561 14.81 -26.75 -29.01
N PHE A 562 15.83 -27.61 -29.03
CA PHE A 562 17.22 -27.17 -28.98
C PHE A 562 17.55 -26.25 -30.16
N VAL A 563 17.16 -26.59 -31.37
CA VAL A 563 17.32 -25.77 -32.58
C VAL A 563 16.60 -24.43 -32.43
N PHE A 564 15.36 -24.44 -31.93
CA PHE A 564 14.59 -23.23 -31.69
C PHE A 564 15.28 -22.29 -30.67
N VAL A 565 15.76 -22.82 -29.54
CA VAL A 565 16.50 -22.04 -28.53
C VAL A 565 17.75 -21.41 -29.13
N VAL A 566 18.56 -22.23 -29.83
CA VAL A 566 19.80 -21.77 -30.46
C VAL A 566 19.54 -20.70 -31.51
N LEU A 567 18.57 -20.88 -32.37
CA LEU A 567 18.22 -19.90 -33.43
C LEU A 567 17.68 -18.60 -32.83
N THR A 568 16.83 -18.69 -31.78
CA THR A 568 16.25 -17.51 -31.14
C THR A 568 17.30 -16.74 -30.36
N SER A 569 18.17 -17.45 -29.62
CA SER A 569 19.30 -16.80 -28.90
C SER A 569 20.27 -16.15 -29.88
N ALA A 570 20.61 -16.83 -30.98
CA ALA A 570 21.45 -16.25 -32.03
C ALA A 570 20.82 -15.01 -32.66
N ALA A 571 19.52 -15.04 -32.96
CA ALA A 571 18.80 -13.86 -33.48
C ALA A 571 18.78 -12.70 -32.49
N VAL A 572 18.55 -12.95 -31.19
CA VAL A 572 18.59 -11.93 -30.12
C VAL A 572 19.98 -11.32 -30.01
N VAL A 573 21.02 -12.15 -30.01
CA VAL A 573 22.43 -11.67 -29.96
C VAL A 573 22.77 -10.83 -31.18
N LEU A 574 22.40 -11.27 -32.38
CA LEU A 574 22.65 -10.54 -33.63
C LEU A 574 21.91 -9.18 -33.67
N ILE A 575 20.65 -9.15 -33.25
CA ILE A 575 19.87 -7.92 -33.15
C ILE A 575 20.51 -6.98 -32.11
N GLY A 576 20.86 -7.50 -30.96
CA GLY A 576 21.52 -6.75 -29.90
C GLY A 576 22.88 -6.19 -30.34
N PHE A 577 23.69 -7.02 -31.03
CA PHE A 577 24.97 -6.61 -31.59
C PHE A 577 24.80 -5.48 -32.63
N ARG A 578 23.82 -5.63 -33.52
CA ARG A 578 23.50 -4.59 -34.52
C ARG A 578 23.08 -3.27 -33.87
N LEU A 579 22.25 -3.32 -32.82
CA LEU A 579 21.85 -2.13 -32.05
C LEU A 579 23.02 -1.50 -31.28
N PHE A 580 23.94 -2.33 -30.77
CA PHE A 580 25.12 -1.89 -30.03
C PHE A 580 26.10 -1.08 -30.90
N PHE A 581 26.32 -1.52 -32.15
CA PHE A 581 27.27 -0.89 -33.08
C PHE A 581 26.64 0.13 -34.02
N LYS A 582 25.30 0.30 -34.01
CA LYS A 582 24.66 1.33 -34.83
C LYS A 582 25.11 2.71 -34.37
N PRO A 583 25.52 3.64 -35.31
CA PRO A 583 25.85 5.01 -34.97
C PRO A 583 24.66 5.70 -34.27
N GLN A 584 24.97 6.52 -33.30
CA GLN A 584 23.99 7.26 -32.54
C GLN A 584 23.41 8.40 -33.38
N GLU A 585 22.23 8.19 -33.95
CA GLU A 585 21.41 9.28 -34.49
C GLU A 585 20.59 9.86 -33.35
N GLU A 586 20.75 11.13 -33.06
CA GLU A 586 20.04 11.80 -31.96
C GLU A 586 18.53 11.62 -32.10
N GLY A 587 17.91 10.97 -31.10
CA GLY A 587 16.48 10.87 -30.95
C GLY A 587 15.83 9.49 -31.20
N HIS A 588 16.43 8.61 -31.98
CA HIS A 588 15.82 7.29 -32.31
C HIS A 588 16.18 6.15 -31.35
N ASP A 589 17.35 6.19 -30.77
CA ASP A 589 17.89 5.07 -30.00
C ASP A 589 17.30 4.94 -28.59
N LEU A 590 16.86 6.06 -27.97
CA LEU A 590 16.28 6.02 -26.63
C LEU A 590 14.99 5.20 -26.60
N HIS A 591 14.14 5.33 -27.61
CA HIS A 591 12.86 4.61 -27.73
C HIS A 591 13.04 3.11 -27.83
N SER A 592 14.00 2.68 -28.67
CA SER A 592 14.32 1.28 -28.84
C SER A 592 14.89 0.64 -27.58
N LEU A 593 15.67 1.42 -26.82
CA LEU A 593 16.40 0.91 -25.66
C LEU A 593 15.56 0.84 -24.40
N VAL A 594 14.76 1.86 -24.12
CA VAL A 594 13.80 1.82 -23.00
C VAL A 594 12.77 0.72 -23.27
N GLY A 595 12.30 0.60 -24.53
CA GLY A 595 11.43 -0.49 -24.95
C GLY A 595 12.08 -1.85 -24.73
N LEU A 596 13.29 -2.08 -25.23
CA LEU A 596 14.03 -3.34 -25.04
C LEU A 596 14.36 -3.61 -23.56
N GLY A 597 14.75 -2.60 -22.80
CA GLY A 597 15.01 -2.73 -21.37
C GLY A 597 13.78 -3.13 -20.59
N VAL A 598 12.64 -2.47 -20.83
CA VAL A 598 11.36 -2.80 -20.19
C VAL A 598 10.88 -4.19 -20.62
N ILE A 599 10.96 -4.52 -21.91
CA ILE A 599 10.61 -5.84 -22.44
C ILE A 599 11.50 -6.92 -21.82
N GLY A 600 12.83 -6.69 -21.80
CA GLY A 600 13.77 -7.64 -21.22
C GLY A 600 13.51 -7.88 -19.74
N ILE A 601 13.25 -6.83 -18.97
CA ILE A 601 12.91 -6.93 -17.55
C ILE A 601 11.58 -7.66 -17.36
N VAL A 602 10.54 -7.32 -18.10
CA VAL A 602 9.22 -7.98 -17.99
C VAL A 602 9.31 -9.44 -18.37
N CYS A 603 9.99 -9.78 -19.49
CA CYS A 603 10.19 -11.16 -19.92
C CYS A 603 11.02 -11.96 -18.92
N LEU A 604 12.11 -11.38 -18.38
CA LEU A 604 12.94 -12.00 -17.36
C LEU A 604 12.13 -12.29 -16.11
N LEU A 605 11.41 -11.32 -15.62
CA LEU A 605 10.60 -11.43 -14.40
C LEU A 605 9.48 -12.47 -14.55
N THR A 606 8.79 -12.47 -15.68
CA THR A 606 7.75 -13.48 -15.99
C THR A 606 8.33 -14.88 -16.10
N SER A 607 9.51 -15.01 -16.71
CA SER A 607 10.17 -16.30 -16.88
C SER A 607 10.69 -16.85 -15.55
N ILE A 608 11.25 -16.02 -14.69
CA ILE A 608 11.72 -16.42 -13.35
C ILE A 608 10.54 -16.83 -12.49
N GLN A 609 9.45 -16.06 -12.49
CA GLN A 609 8.24 -16.39 -11.73
C GLN A 609 7.64 -17.74 -12.17
N THR A 610 7.61 -18.01 -13.47
CA THR A 610 7.15 -19.31 -14.01
C THR A 610 8.06 -20.45 -13.56
N PHE A 611 9.37 -20.25 -13.59
CA PHE A 611 10.34 -21.27 -13.18
C PHE A 611 10.21 -21.60 -11.68
N VAL A 612 10.07 -20.58 -10.82
CA VAL A 612 9.90 -20.76 -9.38
C VAL A 612 8.57 -21.43 -9.04
N SER A 613 7.47 -21.06 -9.71
CA SER A 613 6.15 -21.68 -9.48
C SER A 613 6.14 -23.17 -9.89
N GLN A 614 6.83 -23.53 -10.95
CA GLN A 614 6.96 -24.94 -11.37
C GLN A 614 7.81 -25.78 -10.39
N LEU A 615 8.86 -25.20 -9.82
CA LEU A 615 9.66 -25.87 -8.77
C LEU A 615 8.85 -26.16 -7.51
N ASN A 616 7.84 -25.36 -7.20
CA ASN A 616 6.99 -25.48 -6.03
C ASN A 616 5.73 -26.37 -6.21
N GLY A 617 5.56 -27.00 -7.39
CA GLY A 617 4.46 -27.95 -7.65
C GLY A 617 3.06 -27.34 -7.72
N ILE A 618 2.96 -26.02 -7.94
CA ILE A 618 1.68 -25.34 -8.14
C ILE A 618 1.30 -25.45 -9.60
N ASP A 619 0.23 -26.19 -9.90
CA ASP A 619 -0.31 -26.32 -11.25
C ASP A 619 -1.02 -25.03 -11.68
N ILE A 620 -0.25 -24.11 -12.27
CA ILE A 620 -0.72 -22.81 -12.77
C ILE A 620 -0.78 -22.82 -14.31
N SER A 621 -0.82 -24.01 -14.94
CA SER A 621 -0.51 -24.20 -16.37
C SER A 621 -1.35 -23.37 -17.34
N THR A 622 -2.64 -23.22 -17.12
CA THR A 622 -3.55 -22.48 -18.02
C THR A 622 -3.47 -20.96 -17.86
N LEU A 623 -3.29 -20.49 -16.67
CA LEU A 623 -3.36 -19.06 -16.34
C LEU A 623 -2.03 -18.33 -16.48
N THR A 624 -0.93 -19.03 -16.18
CA THR A 624 0.43 -18.56 -16.54
C THR A 624 0.59 -18.49 -18.06
N GLY A 625 -0.08 -19.35 -18.83
CA GLY A 625 -0.16 -19.24 -20.28
C GLY A 625 -0.77 -17.91 -20.73
N PHE A 626 -1.92 -17.52 -20.16
CA PHE A 626 -2.57 -16.25 -20.48
C PHE A 626 -1.75 -15.03 -20.04
N ALA A 627 -1.19 -15.04 -18.81
CA ALA A 627 -0.32 -13.97 -18.33
C ALA A 627 0.95 -13.85 -19.18
N LYS A 628 1.55 -14.97 -19.62
CA LYS A 628 2.67 -15.01 -20.56
C LYS A 628 2.30 -14.37 -21.90
N ILE A 629 1.16 -14.76 -22.49
CA ILE A 629 0.67 -14.21 -23.75
C ILE A 629 0.43 -12.69 -23.61
N LEU A 630 -0.16 -12.26 -22.52
CA LEU A 630 -0.40 -10.85 -22.26
C LEU A 630 0.92 -10.06 -22.10
N CYS A 631 1.89 -10.61 -21.36
CA CYS A 631 3.23 -10.01 -21.25
C CYS A 631 3.95 -9.96 -22.59
N TRP A 632 3.83 -11.01 -23.43
CA TRP A 632 4.37 -11.00 -24.79
C TRP A 632 3.67 -9.99 -25.69
N LEU A 633 2.34 -9.88 -25.64
CA LEU A 633 1.59 -8.87 -26.40
C LEU A 633 1.99 -7.44 -25.97
N LEU A 634 2.11 -7.20 -24.68
CA LEU A 634 2.59 -5.91 -24.16
C LEU A 634 4.03 -5.63 -24.57
N ALA A 635 4.89 -6.65 -24.54
CA ALA A 635 6.26 -6.56 -25.03
C ALA A 635 6.31 -6.20 -26.52
N VAL A 636 5.49 -6.86 -27.35
CA VAL A 636 5.38 -6.58 -28.80
C VAL A 636 4.82 -5.18 -29.04
N ILE A 637 3.81 -4.76 -28.29
CA ILE A 637 3.23 -3.41 -28.38
C ILE A 637 4.27 -2.36 -27.97
N CYS A 638 4.97 -2.55 -26.87
CA CYS A 638 6.05 -1.64 -26.44
C CYS A 638 7.17 -1.59 -27.48
N PHE A 639 7.56 -2.74 -28.07
CA PHE A 639 8.56 -2.83 -29.13
C PHE A 639 8.11 -2.11 -30.39
N TYR A 640 6.85 -2.27 -30.80
CA TYR A 640 6.28 -1.57 -31.95
C TYR A 640 6.31 -0.06 -31.76
N PHE A 641 5.89 0.44 -30.59
CA PHE A 641 5.94 1.87 -30.28
C PHE A 641 7.38 2.39 -30.15
N ALA A 642 8.30 1.60 -29.61
CA ALA A 642 9.70 1.92 -29.50
C ALA A 642 10.43 1.96 -30.84
N ALA A 643 10.04 1.09 -31.79
CA ALA A 643 10.62 1.00 -33.14
C ALA A 643 10.04 2.03 -34.13
N ARG A 644 8.93 2.70 -33.79
CA ARG A 644 8.26 3.64 -34.69
C ARG A 644 9.04 4.95 -34.76
N PRO A 645 9.54 5.36 -35.96
CA PRO A 645 10.26 6.62 -36.09
C PRO A 645 9.36 7.80 -35.70
N GLN A 646 9.85 8.72 -34.86
CA GLN A 646 9.17 9.99 -34.63
C GLN A 646 9.14 10.74 -35.98
N ARG A 647 7.95 10.96 -36.55
CA ARG A 647 7.78 11.96 -37.60
C ARG A 647 8.03 13.32 -36.97
N ASP A 648 9.16 13.91 -37.31
CA ASP A 648 9.48 15.29 -36.98
C ASP A 648 8.37 16.22 -37.48
N ARG A 649 7.62 16.82 -36.54
CA ARG A 649 6.68 17.90 -36.82
C ARG A 649 7.38 19.25 -37.05
N LYS A 650 8.70 19.26 -37.26
CA LYS A 650 9.48 20.48 -37.48
C LYS A 650 9.70 20.84 -38.96
N SER A 651 9.04 20.18 -39.91
CA SER A 651 9.15 20.54 -41.32
C SER A 651 7.82 21.00 -41.95
N VAL A 652 7.03 21.80 -41.21
CA VAL A 652 5.97 22.61 -41.82
C VAL A 652 5.94 23.94 -41.06
N VAL A 653 6.80 24.87 -41.50
CA VAL A 653 6.58 26.31 -41.49
C VAL A 653 6.86 26.77 -42.90
#